data_9a5526f468f922dc7a471b4eed2e9086
#
_entry.id   9a5526f468f922dc7a471b4eed2e9086
#
_cell.length_a   1.000
_cell.length_b   1.000
_cell.length_c   1.000
_cell.angle_alpha   90.00
_cell.angle_beta   90.00
_cell.angle_gamma   90.00
#
_symmetry.space_group_name_H-M   'P 1'
#
loop_
_entity.id
_entity.type
_entity.pdbx_description
1 polymer ?
#
loop_
_entity_poly.entity_id
_entity_poly.type
_entity_poly.pdbx_seq_one_letter_code
_entity_poly.pdbx_strand_id
1 'polypeptide(L)'
;MTENVPTITVHPDQPGADLGDLYGIFFEDLNHAADGGLYAEMVQNRSFEFCMVDNPEYHALTAWETAQGTPLQPTPLTLRVLSDAPLNPTNQHYLQVDTHEPLTIRNHGYNQGMYFQNGAVYNFSVFARKLYAPVTLTIALTDETGQVLASGETVIAANDWRQYRVSLVSQATTTTGRLQVTISGNAHVSLDMISLFPKDTFKGRANGVRKDLGEKLAALQPKFMRFPGGCLVHDGSLDPRDRDASYRWKNSIGPVEARPARRNSWGYNQTLGLGYFELFQLAEDIGTTPLPVLPGGWDPHHQWGAPLAELQPFIDDALDLIEFANGAPDTEWGAQRAAMGHPASFNLRYIAIGNEEVGQAFFDRYPQFHAQIKARYPDMKIINSAGPFAAGSEFDRGWNSARKQHSDLVDEHYYCTPNWFLANQHRYDTYDAHGPKAFLGEYASWGNHWGNALAEASYMIGLERNADKVGLACYAPLLCNTDYRNWAPDLIWFNQHQVYGSVNYDVQKLFMNWQGQHNIAHTETNMPAATPLPAAPTTGAVRWQGDGADVAYSNMAYTDLLTETTQHLADGTVKEQDRAEVLAKTSGYFRLTFDFVKTGGRPDKGVHLDFGVADEQHKFSWVLGGWQNQDALISQDDEGGNSCLTESIWHVEPNMPYHCELTVDGDHITGKINGHVFNNIRIPSGEIAPLYINTTSIAGHVIVKLVNVQAAAQTVEVTGLPDGEALVLTQHADPTAQNSFAHPDTVMKAETPLGVVNHTASITVPAYGIVFVVSRGEK
;
A
#
# COMPACT_ATOMS: atom_id res chain seq x y z
N MET A 1 -46.38 -7.32 27.55
CA MET A 1 -45.61 -6.23 26.93
C MET A 1 -45.08 -6.81 25.65
N THR A 2 -45.58 -6.34 24.50
CA THR A 2 -44.96 -6.69 23.23
C THR A 2 -43.54 -6.14 23.30
N GLU A 3 -42.53 -6.99 23.31
CA GLU A 3 -41.13 -6.58 23.14
C GLU A 3 -41.08 -5.72 21.86
N ASN A 4 -40.61 -4.48 22.01
CA ASN A 4 -40.40 -3.60 20.87
C ASN A 4 -39.21 -4.18 20.07
N VAL A 5 -39.49 -4.84 18.97
CA VAL A 5 -38.48 -5.46 18.12
C VAL A 5 -37.62 -4.36 17.48
N PRO A 6 -36.28 -4.44 17.54
CA PRO A 6 -35.40 -3.54 16.81
C PRO A 6 -35.75 -3.57 15.30
N THR A 7 -36.00 -2.40 14.73
CA THR A 7 -36.52 -2.30 13.35
C THR A 7 -35.73 -1.31 12.53
N ILE A 8 -35.39 -1.69 11.31
CA ILE A 8 -34.78 -0.85 10.27
C ILE A 8 -35.85 -0.69 9.17
N THR A 9 -36.30 0.54 8.95
CA THR A 9 -37.22 0.86 7.84
C THR A 9 -36.44 1.47 6.69
N VAL A 10 -36.39 0.78 5.58
CA VAL A 10 -35.76 1.24 4.33
C VAL A 10 -36.75 2.09 3.55
N HIS A 11 -36.31 3.18 2.95
CA HIS A 11 -37.12 4.09 2.12
C HIS A 11 -36.59 4.09 0.67
N PRO A 12 -36.92 3.08 -0.16
CA PRO A 12 -36.37 2.93 -1.52
C PRO A 12 -36.71 4.09 -2.46
N ASP A 13 -37.74 4.85 -2.15
CA ASP A 13 -38.20 6.05 -2.86
C ASP A 13 -37.43 7.34 -2.48
N GLN A 14 -36.50 7.25 -1.53
CA GLN A 14 -35.66 8.36 -1.06
C GLN A 14 -34.18 8.12 -1.38
N PRO A 15 -33.77 8.29 -2.65
CA PRO A 15 -32.37 8.12 -3.04
C PRO A 15 -31.52 9.21 -2.42
N GLY A 16 -30.33 8.82 -1.93
CA GLY A 16 -29.28 9.68 -1.42
C GLY A 16 -28.16 9.87 -2.42
N ALA A 17 -26.94 10.05 -1.90
CA ALA A 17 -25.75 10.28 -2.71
C ALA A 17 -25.39 9.08 -3.60
N ASP A 18 -24.81 9.36 -4.76
CA ASP A 18 -24.19 8.39 -5.65
C ASP A 18 -22.86 7.93 -5.02
N LEU A 19 -22.65 6.60 -4.93
CA LEU A 19 -21.42 6.03 -4.41
C LEU A 19 -20.29 6.06 -5.45
N GLY A 20 -20.60 6.22 -6.73
CA GLY A 20 -19.61 6.35 -7.81
C GLY A 20 -18.55 5.25 -7.80
N ASP A 21 -17.29 5.67 -7.87
CA ASP A 21 -16.12 4.80 -7.88
C ASP A 21 -15.56 4.53 -6.47
N LEU A 22 -16.36 4.51 -5.42
CA LEU A 22 -15.93 4.59 -4.02
C LEU A 22 -14.81 3.60 -3.65
N TYR A 23 -14.92 2.32 -4.01
CA TYR A 23 -13.96 1.30 -3.60
C TYR A 23 -13.02 0.86 -4.72
N GLY A 24 -11.73 0.95 -4.46
CA GLY A 24 -10.67 0.54 -5.37
C GLY A 24 -9.55 -0.24 -4.68
N ILE A 25 -8.47 -0.43 -5.41
CA ILE A 25 -7.26 -1.08 -4.92
C ILE A 25 -6.06 -0.14 -5.07
N PHE A 26 -5.06 -0.34 -4.21
CA PHE A 26 -3.79 0.39 -4.22
C PHE A 26 -2.63 -0.58 -4.50
N PHE A 27 -1.90 -0.34 -5.57
CA PHE A 27 -0.70 -1.11 -5.91
C PHE A 27 0.57 -0.27 -5.69
N GLU A 28 1.49 -0.83 -4.92
CA GLU A 28 2.87 -0.37 -4.76
C GLU A 28 3.81 -1.58 -4.84
N ASP A 29 5.00 -1.40 -5.40
CA ASP A 29 6.06 -2.40 -5.35
C ASP A 29 6.78 -2.35 -4.00
N LEU A 30 6.08 -2.80 -2.99
CA LEU A 30 6.47 -3.04 -1.61
C LEU A 30 6.38 -4.55 -1.37
N ASN A 31 7.20 -5.12 -0.48
CA ASN A 31 7.17 -6.57 -0.19
C ASN A 31 7.35 -7.46 -1.44
N HIS A 32 8.13 -7.02 -2.45
CA HIS A 32 8.24 -7.69 -3.75
C HIS A 32 6.88 -7.90 -4.45
N ALA A 33 6.01 -6.90 -4.41
CA ALA A 33 4.69 -6.97 -5.03
C ALA A 33 4.74 -6.98 -6.56
N ALA A 34 5.75 -6.35 -7.20
CA ALA A 34 5.98 -6.41 -8.64
C ALA A 34 6.96 -7.52 -9.00
N ASP A 35 8.26 -7.24 -8.98
CA ASP A 35 9.31 -8.23 -9.26
C ASP A 35 9.36 -9.30 -8.17
N GLY A 36 9.10 -10.56 -8.55
CA GLY A 36 8.93 -11.68 -7.60
C GLY A 36 7.51 -11.82 -7.05
N GLY A 37 6.57 -11.04 -7.59
CA GLY A 37 5.16 -11.02 -7.20
C GLY A 37 4.24 -11.02 -8.41
N LEU A 38 3.53 -9.90 -8.62
CA LEU A 38 2.53 -9.73 -9.66
C LEU A 38 3.13 -9.89 -11.07
N TYR A 39 4.34 -9.38 -11.31
CA TYR A 39 5.04 -9.56 -12.58
C TYR A 39 5.45 -11.02 -12.76
N ALA A 40 5.05 -11.63 -13.88
CA ALA A 40 5.21 -13.06 -14.09
C ALA A 40 6.63 -13.50 -14.49
N GLU A 41 7.61 -12.58 -14.56
CA GLU A 41 9.03 -12.92 -14.76
C GLU A 41 9.55 -13.75 -13.60
N MET A 42 10.11 -14.93 -13.92
CA MET A 42 10.58 -15.87 -12.90
C MET A 42 12.07 -15.70 -12.58
N VAL A 43 12.84 -15.06 -13.47
CA VAL A 43 14.29 -14.89 -13.31
C VAL A 43 14.58 -13.62 -12.50
N GLN A 44 15.21 -13.77 -11.35
CA GLN A 44 15.73 -12.65 -10.58
C GLN A 44 17.05 -12.16 -11.17
N ASN A 45 17.27 -10.85 -11.24
CA ASN A 45 18.48 -10.24 -11.80
C ASN A 45 18.80 -10.72 -13.24
N ARG A 46 17.78 -10.66 -14.12
CA ARG A 46 17.85 -11.12 -15.51
C ARG A 46 18.81 -10.35 -16.40
N SER A 47 19.15 -9.11 -16.02
CA SER A 47 19.98 -8.15 -16.79
C SER A 47 21.27 -7.79 -16.08
N PHE A 48 21.63 -8.48 -14.97
CA PHE A 48 22.87 -8.27 -14.23
C PHE A 48 23.06 -6.86 -13.66
N GLU A 49 21.96 -6.13 -13.44
CA GLU A 49 21.95 -4.75 -12.98
C GLU A 49 21.94 -4.59 -11.44
N PHE A 50 21.81 -5.69 -10.68
CA PHE A 50 21.80 -5.63 -9.21
C PHE A 50 23.12 -5.12 -8.67
N CYS A 51 23.05 -4.21 -7.70
CA CYS A 51 24.25 -3.63 -7.08
C CYS A 51 24.01 -3.22 -5.62
N MET A 52 25.08 -2.87 -4.91
CA MET A 52 25.06 -2.49 -3.50
C MET A 52 24.23 -1.22 -3.19
N VAL A 53 23.93 -0.40 -4.20
CA VAL A 53 23.04 0.76 -4.04
C VAL A 53 21.60 0.32 -3.81
N ASP A 54 21.18 -0.77 -4.46
CA ASP A 54 19.83 -1.32 -4.29
C ASP A 54 19.66 -2.00 -2.93
N ASN A 55 20.64 -2.81 -2.56
CA ASN A 55 20.74 -3.53 -1.30
C ASN A 55 22.20 -3.84 -1.00
N PRO A 56 22.71 -3.61 0.24
CA PRO A 56 24.12 -3.85 0.59
C PRO A 56 24.63 -5.27 0.31
N GLU A 57 23.76 -6.26 0.23
CA GLU A 57 24.11 -7.65 -0.04
C GLU A 57 24.13 -7.99 -1.54
N TYR A 58 23.72 -7.06 -2.41
CA TYR A 58 23.61 -7.30 -3.85
C TYR A 58 24.93 -7.08 -4.58
N HIS A 59 25.16 -7.91 -5.57
CA HIS A 59 26.21 -7.77 -6.58
C HIS A 59 25.66 -8.21 -7.96
N ALA A 60 26.40 -7.93 -9.02
CA ALA A 60 25.91 -8.14 -10.38
C ALA A 60 25.52 -9.60 -10.73
N LEU A 61 25.96 -10.60 -9.98
CA LEU A 61 25.57 -12.01 -10.14
C LEU A 61 24.67 -12.52 -9.00
N THR A 62 24.08 -11.64 -8.20
CA THR A 62 23.06 -12.02 -7.19
C THR A 62 21.96 -12.85 -7.86
N ALA A 63 21.45 -13.87 -7.18
CA ALA A 63 20.48 -14.88 -7.61
C ALA A 63 21.00 -15.89 -8.65
N TRP A 64 22.24 -15.76 -9.12
CA TRP A 64 22.87 -16.71 -10.00
C TRP A 64 23.81 -17.65 -9.22
N GLU A 65 23.82 -18.92 -9.57
CA GLU A 65 24.58 -19.98 -8.90
C GLU A 65 25.26 -20.94 -9.89
N THR A 66 26.26 -21.69 -9.43
CA THR A 66 26.89 -22.79 -10.19
C THR A 66 25.90 -23.95 -10.35
N ALA A 67 26.27 -24.95 -11.18
CA ALA A 67 25.52 -26.21 -11.30
C ALA A 67 25.31 -26.92 -9.94
N GLN A 68 26.20 -26.71 -8.97
CA GLN A 68 26.16 -27.27 -7.63
C GLN A 68 25.41 -26.44 -6.59
N GLY A 69 24.81 -25.29 -7.01
CA GLY A 69 24.07 -24.40 -6.13
C GLY A 69 24.91 -23.45 -5.27
N THR A 70 26.18 -23.24 -5.64
CA THR A 70 27.02 -22.23 -4.99
C THR A 70 26.77 -20.86 -5.65
N PRO A 71 26.55 -19.78 -4.89
CA PRO A 71 26.40 -18.45 -5.45
C PRO A 71 27.58 -18.08 -6.38
N LEU A 72 27.25 -17.58 -7.56
CA LEU A 72 28.26 -17.15 -8.54
C LEU A 72 28.95 -15.87 -8.06
N GLN A 73 30.24 -15.83 -8.30
CA GLN A 73 31.06 -14.63 -8.14
C GLN A 73 31.72 -14.27 -9.49
N PRO A 74 31.90 -13.01 -9.82
CA PRO A 74 32.65 -12.62 -11.01
C PRO A 74 34.07 -13.21 -10.97
N THR A 75 34.46 -13.86 -12.08
CA THR A 75 35.81 -14.40 -12.23
C THR A 75 36.51 -13.69 -13.39
N PRO A 76 37.75 -13.19 -13.23
CA PRO A 76 38.40 -12.33 -14.22
C PRO A 76 38.54 -12.93 -15.62
N LEU A 77 38.50 -14.25 -15.74
CA LEU A 77 38.76 -14.96 -17.00
C LEU A 77 37.53 -15.60 -17.61
N THR A 78 36.56 -16.07 -16.81
CA THR A 78 35.46 -16.92 -17.31
C THR A 78 34.11 -16.24 -17.28
N LEU A 79 33.78 -15.52 -16.20
CA LEU A 79 32.50 -14.86 -15.98
C LEU A 79 32.76 -13.39 -15.63
N ARG A 80 32.40 -12.49 -16.50
CA ARG A 80 32.56 -11.04 -16.27
C ARG A 80 31.25 -10.33 -16.54
N VAL A 81 30.88 -9.40 -15.69
CA VAL A 81 29.82 -8.44 -16.01
C VAL A 81 30.49 -7.20 -16.58
N LEU A 82 30.12 -6.86 -17.80
CA LEU A 82 30.69 -5.79 -18.60
C LEU A 82 29.63 -4.76 -18.98
N SER A 83 30.06 -3.56 -19.40
CA SER A 83 29.20 -2.46 -19.81
C SER A 83 29.73 -1.67 -21.02
N ASP A 84 30.81 -2.14 -21.67
CA ASP A 84 31.48 -1.45 -22.77
C ASP A 84 30.74 -1.57 -24.11
N ALA A 85 29.91 -2.60 -24.29
CA ALA A 85 29.11 -2.82 -25.50
C ALA A 85 27.71 -3.38 -25.14
N PRO A 86 26.90 -2.66 -24.39
CA PRO A 86 25.64 -3.12 -23.86
C PRO A 86 24.59 -3.40 -24.94
N LEU A 87 23.58 -4.19 -24.58
CA LEU A 87 22.37 -4.35 -25.37
C LEU A 87 21.62 -3.01 -25.52
N ASN A 88 21.53 -2.28 -24.40
CA ASN A 88 20.87 -0.98 -24.34
C ASN A 88 21.64 -0.01 -23.44
N PRO A 89 21.76 1.29 -23.76
CA PRO A 89 22.50 2.25 -22.95
C PRO A 89 21.87 2.56 -21.60
N THR A 90 20.60 2.21 -21.35
CA THR A 90 19.92 2.43 -20.06
C THR A 90 20.06 1.23 -19.14
N ASN A 91 20.14 0.00 -19.66
CA ASN A 91 20.52 -1.23 -18.94
C ASN A 91 21.90 -1.63 -19.46
N GLN A 92 22.96 -1.18 -18.79
CA GLN A 92 24.30 -1.20 -19.36
C GLN A 92 25.05 -2.50 -19.15
N HIS A 93 24.64 -3.33 -18.20
CA HIS A 93 25.37 -4.53 -17.84
C HIS A 93 24.94 -5.73 -18.68
N TYR A 94 25.88 -6.60 -18.95
CA TYR A 94 25.67 -7.88 -19.59
C TYR A 94 26.70 -8.90 -19.10
N LEU A 95 26.38 -10.18 -19.15
CA LEU A 95 27.28 -11.26 -18.79
C LEU A 95 28.13 -11.67 -19.99
N GLN A 96 29.45 -11.52 -19.88
CA GLN A 96 30.43 -12.08 -20.80
C GLN A 96 30.88 -13.44 -20.29
N VAL A 97 30.76 -14.47 -21.10
CA VAL A 97 31.23 -15.83 -20.81
C VAL A 97 32.33 -16.21 -21.77
N ASP A 98 33.51 -16.53 -21.22
CA ASP A 98 34.66 -17.02 -21.94
C ASP A 98 35.10 -18.36 -21.32
N THR A 99 34.84 -19.46 -22.01
CA THR A 99 35.11 -20.81 -21.48
C THR A 99 35.62 -21.77 -22.51
N HIS A 100 36.52 -22.67 -22.11
CA HIS A 100 36.98 -23.82 -22.94
C HIS A 100 36.14 -25.06 -22.70
N GLU A 101 35.67 -25.26 -21.49
CA GLU A 101 34.81 -26.40 -21.11
C GLU A 101 33.34 -25.95 -21.05
N PRO A 102 32.37 -26.85 -21.16
CA PRO A 102 30.97 -26.52 -20.93
C PRO A 102 30.78 -25.87 -19.54
N LEU A 103 30.07 -24.76 -19.51
CA LEU A 103 29.78 -23.99 -18.29
C LEU A 103 28.27 -23.95 -18.05
N THR A 104 27.87 -24.28 -16.84
CA THR A 104 26.47 -24.22 -16.39
C THR A 104 26.29 -23.14 -15.34
N ILE A 105 25.32 -22.26 -15.58
CA ILE A 105 24.83 -21.30 -14.60
C ILE A 105 23.36 -21.59 -14.31
N ARG A 106 22.92 -21.34 -13.09
CA ARG A 106 21.54 -21.56 -12.64
C ARG A 106 20.99 -20.28 -12.02
N ASN A 107 19.69 -20.08 -12.16
CA ASN A 107 18.97 -19.02 -11.46
C ASN A 107 17.91 -19.67 -10.56
N HIS A 108 17.88 -19.27 -9.29
CA HIS A 108 16.89 -19.80 -8.35
C HIS A 108 15.58 -19.03 -8.33
N GLY A 109 15.49 -17.90 -9.06
CA GLY A 109 14.33 -17.02 -9.05
C GLY A 109 14.19 -16.27 -7.73
N TYR A 110 12.95 -16.08 -7.35
CA TYR A 110 12.56 -15.52 -6.06
C TYR A 110 12.22 -16.63 -5.06
N ASN A 111 12.07 -16.28 -3.80
CA ASN A 111 11.76 -17.22 -2.72
C ASN A 111 12.79 -18.37 -2.64
N GLN A 112 12.34 -19.59 -2.39
CA GLN A 112 13.20 -20.77 -2.31
C GLN A 112 13.44 -21.47 -3.65
N GLY A 113 12.85 -20.95 -4.72
CA GLY A 113 12.96 -21.47 -6.08
C GLY A 113 11.76 -21.13 -6.95
N MET A 114 11.84 -21.56 -8.21
CA MET A 114 10.77 -21.37 -9.18
C MET A 114 9.71 -22.46 -9.07
N TYR A 115 8.45 -22.10 -9.25
CA TYR A 115 7.36 -23.07 -9.35
C TYR A 115 7.22 -23.58 -10.77
N PHE A 116 7.41 -24.88 -10.96
CA PHE A 116 7.09 -25.55 -12.22
C PHE A 116 5.93 -26.52 -11.99
N GLN A 117 4.98 -26.53 -12.91
CA GLN A 117 3.83 -27.42 -12.88
C GLN A 117 3.92 -28.44 -14.02
N ASN A 118 3.62 -29.70 -13.74
CA ASN A 118 3.60 -30.75 -14.74
C ASN A 118 2.63 -30.40 -15.89
N GLY A 119 3.11 -30.48 -17.14
CA GLY A 119 2.39 -30.16 -18.35
C GLY A 119 2.32 -28.66 -18.69
N ALA A 120 2.74 -27.76 -17.78
CA ALA A 120 2.77 -26.33 -18.05
C ALA A 120 3.93 -25.95 -18.99
N VAL A 121 3.69 -24.91 -19.81
CA VAL A 121 4.65 -24.39 -20.78
C VAL A 121 5.32 -23.14 -20.20
N TYR A 122 6.64 -23.09 -20.29
CA TYR A 122 7.48 -21.97 -19.90
C TYR A 122 8.25 -21.45 -21.10
N ASN A 123 8.25 -20.16 -21.32
CA ASN A 123 8.92 -19.49 -22.45
C ASN A 123 10.21 -18.85 -21.95
N PHE A 124 11.32 -19.44 -22.32
CA PHE A 124 12.64 -18.86 -22.12
C PHE A 124 12.97 -17.89 -23.23
N SER A 125 13.65 -16.78 -22.92
CA SER A 125 14.30 -15.92 -23.87
C SER A 125 15.61 -15.36 -23.32
N VAL A 126 16.52 -14.99 -24.22
CA VAL A 126 17.78 -14.35 -23.91
C VAL A 126 18.20 -13.47 -25.07
N PHE A 127 18.74 -12.30 -24.81
CA PHE A 127 19.52 -11.56 -25.79
C PHE A 127 20.95 -12.04 -25.72
N ALA A 128 21.52 -12.41 -26.88
CA ALA A 128 22.87 -12.95 -26.96
C ALA A 128 23.58 -12.55 -28.26
N ARG A 129 24.91 -12.53 -28.17
CA ARG A 129 25.79 -12.42 -29.35
C ARG A 129 27.03 -13.27 -29.14
N LYS A 130 27.54 -13.87 -30.20
CA LYS A 130 28.83 -14.55 -30.19
C LYS A 130 29.95 -13.61 -30.58
N LEU A 131 31.16 -13.88 -30.11
CA LEU A 131 32.36 -13.13 -30.56
C LEU A 131 33.12 -13.85 -31.68
N TYR A 132 33.16 -15.18 -31.67
CA TYR A 132 33.91 -15.98 -32.64
C TYR A 132 33.05 -17.07 -33.28
N ALA A 133 33.11 -18.29 -32.76
CA ALA A 133 32.34 -19.44 -33.26
C ALA A 133 30.89 -19.42 -32.74
N PRO A 134 29.95 -20.08 -33.45
CA PRO A 134 28.62 -20.31 -32.90
C PRO A 134 28.67 -21.04 -31.55
N VAL A 135 27.78 -20.64 -30.64
CA VAL A 135 27.70 -21.19 -29.27
C VAL A 135 26.34 -21.83 -29.08
N THR A 136 26.29 -23.07 -28.60
CA THR A 136 25.05 -23.74 -28.23
C THR A 136 24.73 -23.42 -26.78
N LEU A 137 23.49 -22.96 -26.52
CA LEU A 137 22.91 -22.87 -25.20
C LEU A 137 21.92 -24.03 -25.04
N THR A 138 22.11 -24.85 -24.01
CA THR A 138 21.13 -25.83 -23.54
C THR A 138 20.40 -25.26 -22.33
N ILE A 139 19.10 -25.12 -22.43
CA ILE A 139 18.24 -24.57 -21.41
C ILE A 139 17.48 -25.71 -20.74
N ALA A 140 17.48 -25.77 -19.44
CA ALA A 140 16.72 -26.79 -18.69
C ALA A 140 15.94 -26.17 -17.52
N LEU A 141 14.76 -26.72 -17.28
CA LEU A 141 14.06 -26.58 -16.02
C LEU A 141 14.48 -27.79 -15.14
N THR A 142 14.94 -27.53 -13.94
CA THR A 142 15.37 -28.59 -13.01
C THR A 142 14.65 -28.41 -11.68
N ASP A 143 14.60 -29.48 -10.88
CA ASP A 143 14.33 -29.35 -9.45
C ASP A 143 15.61 -28.89 -8.70
N GLU A 144 15.52 -28.75 -7.39
CA GLU A 144 16.64 -28.34 -6.53
C GLU A 144 17.81 -29.31 -6.56
N THR A 145 17.55 -30.61 -6.81
CA THR A 145 18.59 -31.67 -6.89
C THR A 145 19.33 -31.69 -8.22
N GLY A 146 18.82 -30.95 -9.23
CA GLY A 146 19.35 -30.94 -10.59
C GLY A 146 18.69 -31.95 -11.53
N GLN A 147 17.61 -32.64 -11.10
CA GLN A 147 16.83 -33.50 -12.00
C GLN A 147 16.17 -32.63 -13.07
N VAL A 148 16.41 -32.97 -14.35
CA VAL A 148 15.84 -32.23 -15.49
C VAL A 148 14.35 -32.57 -15.63
N LEU A 149 13.54 -31.50 -15.66
CA LEU A 149 12.08 -31.55 -15.85
C LEU A 149 11.66 -31.16 -17.27
N ALA A 150 12.47 -30.38 -17.94
CA ALA A 150 12.34 -30.02 -19.34
C ALA A 150 13.69 -29.54 -19.88
N SER A 151 13.96 -29.73 -21.17
CA SER A 151 15.14 -29.15 -21.80
C SER A 151 14.88 -28.78 -23.27
N GLY A 152 15.67 -27.82 -23.76
CA GLY A 152 15.69 -27.41 -25.15
C GLY A 152 16.99 -26.67 -25.47
N GLU A 153 17.26 -26.45 -26.74
CA GLU A 153 18.52 -25.87 -27.19
C GLU A 153 18.28 -24.72 -28.17
N THR A 154 19.23 -23.79 -28.21
CA THR A 154 19.33 -22.76 -29.23
C THR A 154 20.79 -22.50 -29.58
N VAL A 155 21.06 -22.03 -30.81
CA VAL A 155 22.42 -21.74 -31.28
C VAL A 155 22.57 -20.23 -31.46
N ILE A 156 23.52 -19.64 -30.75
CA ILE A 156 23.89 -18.24 -30.89
C ILE A 156 24.83 -18.12 -32.10
N ALA A 157 24.29 -17.63 -33.17
CA ALA A 157 25.01 -17.54 -34.46
C ALA A 157 25.33 -16.11 -34.93
N ALA A 158 24.71 -15.09 -34.31
CA ALA A 158 24.91 -13.68 -34.66
C ALA A 158 26.06 -13.03 -33.87
N ASN A 159 26.78 -12.09 -34.50
CA ASN A 159 27.80 -11.26 -33.86
C ASN A 159 27.22 -9.99 -33.22
N ASP A 160 26.03 -9.59 -33.61
CA ASP A 160 25.23 -8.52 -33.02
C ASP A 160 24.20 -9.09 -32.06
N TRP A 161 23.71 -8.26 -31.13
CA TRP A 161 22.68 -8.64 -30.18
C TRP A 161 21.41 -9.13 -30.89
N ARG A 162 20.97 -10.36 -30.59
CA ARG A 162 19.73 -10.97 -31.07
C ARG A 162 19.00 -11.65 -29.95
N GLN A 163 17.68 -11.63 -29.97
CA GLN A 163 16.87 -12.40 -29.06
C GLN A 163 16.69 -13.82 -29.55
N TYR A 164 16.96 -14.80 -28.67
CA TYR A 164 16.74 -16.23 -28.89
C TYR A 164 15.67 -16.72 -27.92
N ARG A 165 14.85 -17.67 -28.36
CA ARG A 165 13.70 -18.16 -27.59
C ARG A 165 13.62 -19.67 -27.63
N VAL A 166 13.19 -20.26 -26.48
CA VAL A 166 12.96 -21.72 -26.33
C VAL A 166 11.71 -21.91 -25.48
N SER A 167 10.77 -22.74 -25.94
CA SER A 167 9.60 -23.12 -25.16
C SER A 167 9.82 -24.47 -24.52
N LEU A 168 9.57 -24.60 -23.22
CA LEU A 168 9.84 -25.77 -22.40
C LEU A 168 8.52 -26.26 -21.78
N VAL A 169 8.27 -27.57 -21.81
CA VAL A 169 7.10 -28.20 -21.18
C VAL A 169 7.57 -29.02 -20.00
N SER A 170 7.25 -28.61 -18.78
CA SER A 170 7.66 -29.33 -17.59
C SER A 170 7.01 -30.71 -17.49
N GLN A 171 7.79 -31.74 -17.19
CA GLN A 171 7.32 -33.11 -17.03
C GLN A 171 7.02 -33.48 -15.57
N ALA A 172 7.24 -32.57 -14.63
CA ALA A 172 6.92 -32.77 -13.21
C ALA A 172 6.58 -31.45 -12.53
N THR A 173 6.02 -31.53 -11.32
CA THR A 173 5.72 -30.37 -10.48
C THR A 173 6.80 -30.23 -9.39
N THR A 174 7.32 -29.02 -9.20
CA THR A 174 8.22 -28.65 -8.10
C THR A 174 7.97 -27.21 -7.66
N THR A 175 8.21 -26.93 -6.38
CA THR A 175 8.16 -25.58 -5.79
C THR A 175 9.54 -24.98 -5.56
N THR A 176 10.60 -25.76 -5.80
CA THR A 176 12.01 -25.40 -5.55
C THR A 176 12.84 -25.47 -6.84
N GLY A 177 12.18 -25.26 -7.99
CA GLY A 177 12.80 -25.35 -9.31
C GLY A 177 13.90 -24.34 -9.58
N ARG A 178 14.71 -24.63 -10.60
CA ARG A 178 15.79 -23.76 -11.09
C ARG A 178 15.72 -23.65 -12.62
N LEU A 179 15.99 -22.46 -13.13
CA LEU A 179 16.37 -22.31 -14.53
C LEU A 179 17.86 -22.63 -14.64
N GLN A 180 18.22 -23.54 -15.52
CA GLN A 180 19.60 -23.88 -15.84
C GLN A 180 19.93 -23.50 -17.28
N VAL A 181 21.05 -22.80 -17.47
CA VAL A 181 21.61 -22.46 -18.81
C VAL A 181 23.01 -23.04 -18.89
N THR A 182 23.20 -24.00 -19.79
CA THR A 182 24.51 -24.60 -20.07
C THR A 182 25.05 -24.06 -21.37
N ILE A 183 26.20 -23.43 -21.32
CA ILE A 183 26.96 -22.87 -22.43
C ILE A 183 27.95 -23.93 -22.91
N SER A 184 27.97 -24.23 -24.21
CA SER A 184 28.91 -25.21 -24.80
C SER A 184 30.37 -24.80 -24.58
N GLY A 185 31.29 -25.77 -24.58
CA GLY A 185 32.73 -25.49 -24.49
C GLY A 185 33.27 -24.67 -25.67
N ASN A 186 34.45 -24.07 -25.51
CA ASN A 186 35.09 -23.15 -26.43
C ASN A 186 34.16 -21.95 -26.80
N ALA A 187 33.41 -21.44 -25.85
CA ALA A 187 32.49 -20.36 -26.02
C ALA A 187 33.09 -18.99 -25.68
N HIS A 188 32.77 -18.01 -26.51
CA HIS A 188 32.96 -16.57 -26.28
C HIS A 188 31.63 -15.90 -26.59
N VAL A 189 30.79 -15.70 -25.59
CA VAL A 189 29.40 -15.24 -25.77
C VAL A 189 29.04 -14.19 -24.75
N SER A 190 28.30 -13.17 -25.20
CA SER A 190 27.67 -12.19 -24.31
C SER A 190 26.18 -12.54 -24.17
N LEU A 191 25.67 -12.50 -22.94
CA LEU A 191 24.29 -12.80 -22.59
C LEU A 191 23.69 -11.63 -21.80
N ASP A 192 22.43 -11.30 -22.08
CA ASP A 192 21.69 -10.28 -21.37
C ASP A 192 20.19 -10.59 -21.39
N MET A 193 19.41 -10.02 -20.48
CA MET A 193 17.95 -10.20 -20.39
C MET A 193 17.55 -11.68 -20.44
N ILE A 194 18.17 -12.49 -19.60
CA ILE A 194 17.82 -13.92 -19.45
C ILE A 194 16.47 -14.00 -18.72
N SER A 195 15.44 -14.48 -19.39
CA SER A 195 14.05 -14.40 -18.96
C SER A 195 13.35 -15.77 -19.04
N LEU A 196 12.44 -16.01 -18.11
CA LEU A 196 11.57 -17.19 -18.08
C LEU A 196 10.15 -16.80 -17.64
N PHE A 197 9.19 -16.91 -18.55
CA PHE A 197 7.78 -16.66 -18.27
C PHE A 197 6.93 -17.91 -18.34
N PRO A 198 5.96 -18.12 -17.44
CA PRO A 198 4.88 -19.07 -17.71
C PRO A 198 4.11 -18.58 -18.95
N LYS A 199 3.70 -19.51 -19.81
CA LYS A 199 2.84 -19.17 -20.97
C LYS A 199 1.44 -18.76 -20.51
N ASP A 200 0.96 -19.33 -19.43
CA ASP A 200 -0.37 -19.08 -18.83
C ASP A 200 -0.28 -17.92 -17.83
N THR A 201 -0.23 -16.69 -18.35
CA THR A 201 -0.35 -15.46 -17.59
C THR A 201 -1.81 -15.00 -17.49
N PHE A 202 -2.12 -14.07 -16.60
CA PHE A 202 -3.45 -13.46 -16.53
C PHE A 202 -3.80 -12.80 -17.86
N LYS A 203 -4.98 -13.14 -18.42
CA LYS A 203 -5.43 -12.74 -19.77
C LYS A 203 -4.46 -13.10 -20.91
N GLY A 204 -3.46 -13.96 -20.68
CA GLY A 204 -2.52 -14.42 -21.72
C GLY A 204 -1.56 -13.36 -22.23
N ARG A 205 -1.29 -12.30 -21.47
CA ARG A 205 -0.34 -11.23 -21.82
C ARG A 205 1.09 -11.76 -21.83
N ALA A 206 1.87 -11.48 -22.87
CA ALA A 206 3.24 -12.00 -23.02
C ALA A 206 4.22 -11.41 -21.99
N ASN A 207 4.14 -10.10 -21.72
CA ASN A 207 4.83 -9.43 -20.63
C ASN A 207 3.82 -9.16 -19.51
N GLY A 208 3.22 -10.24 -19.00
CA GLY A 208 2.02 -10.16 -18.19
C GLY A 208 2.26 -10.38 -16.71
N VAL A 209 1.15 -10.48 -15.99
CA VAL A 209 1.12 -10.73 -14.57
C VAL A 209 0.78 -12.18 -14.26
N ARG A 210 1.15 -12.64 -13.07
CA ARG A 210 0.81 -13.96 -12.56
C ARG A 210 -0.70 -14.16 -12.58
N LYS A 211 -1.11 -15.31 -13.10
CA LYS A 211 -2.54 -15.62 -13.31
C LYS A 211 -3.32 -15.66 -11.99
N ASP A 212 -2.79 -16.35 -10.99
CA ASP A 212 -3.40 -16.50 -9.68
C ASP A 212 -3.60 -15.15 -8.96
N LEU A 213 -2.60 -14.26 -9.02
CA LEU A 213 -2.68 -12.92 -8.45
C LEU A 213 -3.65 -12.03 -9.25
N GLY A 214 -3.58 -12.04 -10.58
CA GLY A 214 -4.52 -11.31 -11.44
C GLY A 214 -5.99 -11.73 -11.23
N GLU A 215 -6.25 -13.04 -11.08
CA GLU A 215 -7.58 -13.59 -10.77
C GLU A 215 -8.04 -13.13 -9.37
N LYS A 216 -7.13 -13.08 -8.38
CA LYS A 216 -7.42 -12.61 -7.02
C LYS A 216 -7.82 -11.13 -7.01
N LEU A 217 -7.12 -10.30 -7.79
CA LEU A 217 -7.44 -8.87 -7.98
C LEU A 217 -8.78 -8.68 -8.71
N ALA A 218 -9.00 -9.41 -9.79
CA ALA A 218 -10.25 -9.33 -10.55
C ALA A 218 -11.48 -9.73 -9.73
N ALA A 219 -11.33 -10.68 -8.79
CA ALA A 219 -12.41 -11.13 -7.91
C ALA A 219 -12.90 -10.06 -6.92
N LEU A 220 -12.10 -9.02 -6.66
CA LEU A 220 -12.51 -7.86 -5.87
C LEU A 220 -13.51 -6.97 -6.62
N GLN A 221 -13.48 -6.92 -7.95
CA GLN A 221 -14.28 -6.01 -8.79
C GLN A 221 -14.10 -4.52 -8.40
N PRO A 222 -12.85 -4.05 -8.26
CA PRO A 222 -12.57 -2.69 -7.83
C PRO A 222 -13.04 -1.68 -8.86
N LYS A 223 -13.40 -0.47 -8.44
CA LYS A 223 -13.81 0.62 -9.33
C LYS A 223 -12.63 1.42 -9.88
N PHE A 224 -11.56 1.51 -9.12
CA PHE A 224 -10.30 2.14 -9.55
C PHE A 224 -9.09 1.34 -9.05
N MET A 225 -7.94 1.58 -9.69
CA MET A 225 -6.63 1.07 -9.28
C MET A 225 -5.67 2.25 -9.17
N ARG A 226 -5.21 2.55 -7.94
CA ARG A 226 -4.16 3.52 -7.64
C ARG A 226 -2.79 2.83 -7.81
N PHE A 227 -1.87 3.45 -8.55
CA PHE A 227 -0.52 2.93 -8.82
C PHE A 227 0.45 4.06 -9.22
N PRO A 228 1.76 3.87 -9.30
CA PRO A 228 2.56 2.66 -9.02
C PRO A 228 2.93 2.52 -7.55
N GLY A 229 2.45 3.36 -6.70
CA GLY A 229 2.73 3.33 -5.30
C GLY A 229 2.41 4.63 -4.60
N GLY A 230 2.87 4.67 -3.53
CA GLY A 230 3.35 5.05 -2.25
C GLY A 230 4.66 5.82 -2.34
N CYS A 231 5.51 5.67 -1.31
CA CYS A 231 6.74 6.45 -1.14
C CYS A 231 7.73 6.34 -2.31
N LEU A 232 7.73 5.22 -3.06
CA LEU A 232 8.60 5.06 -4.21
C LEU A 232 8.37 6.09 -5.34
N VAL A 233 7.25 6.83 -5.31
CA VAL A 233 6.89 7.79 -6.37
C VAL A 233 7.77 9.03 -6.35
N HIS A 234 8.11 9.56 -5.18
CA HIS A 234 8.74 10.87 -5.03
C HIS A 234 10.27 10.85 -4.86
N ASP A 235 10.88 9.67 -4.66
CA ASP A 235 12.34 9.57 -4.49
C ASP A 235 13.09 10.07 -5.73
N GLY A 236 14.16 10.85 -5.53
CA GLY A 236 15.19 11.11 -6.51
C GLY A 236 14.85 12.01 -7.69
N SER A 237 15.68 11.92 -8.73
CA SER A 237 15.65 12.78 -9.92
C SER A 237 14.82 12.16 -11.07
N LEU A 238 14.63 12.93 -12.16
CA LEU A 238 14.03 12.42 -13.40
C LEU A 238 15.07 11.79 -14.38
N ASP A 239 16.37 11.79 -14.05
CA ASP A 239 17.40 11.22 -14.92
C ASP A 239 17.32 9.68 -14.89
N PRO A 240 17.10 9.00 -16.03
CA PRO A 240 17.01 7.54 -16.08
C PRO A 240 18.32 6.82 -15.75
N ARG A 241 19.45 7.54 -15.71
CA ARG A 241 20.76 7.00 -15.32
C ARG A 241 21.01 7.09 -13.83
N ASP A 242 20.21 7.87 -13.11
CA ASP A 242 20.25 7.96 -11.68
C ASP A 242 19.56 6.72 -11.07
N ARG A 243 20.31 5.96 -10.29
CA ARG A 243 19.83 4.76 -9.63
C ARG A 243 18.75 5.04 -8.59
N ASP A 244 18.78 6.23 -8.02
CA ASP A 244 17.81 6.75 -7.07
C ASP A 244 16.75 7.66 -7.73
N ALA A 245 16.58 7.56 -9.05
CA ALA A 245 15.58 8.34 -9.77
C ALA A 245 14.16 8.05 -9.24
N SER A 246 13.29 9.05 -9.30
CA SER A 246 11.87 8.87 -9.03
C SER A 246 11.24 7.84 -9.97
N TYR A 247 10.10 7.25 -9.58
CA TYR A 247 9.40 6.30 -10.46
C TYR A 247 8.79 7.04 -11.65
N ARG A 248 9.63 7.36 -12.62
CA ARG A 248 9.22 8.10 -13.80
C ARG A 248 8.55 7.17 -14.80
N TRP A 249 7.29 7.40 -15.12
CA TRP A 249 6.51 6.55 -16.03
C TRP A 249 7.16 6.37 -17.41
N LYS A 250 7.82 7.42 -17.95
CA LYS A 250 8.53 7.38 -19.24
C LYS A 250 9.67 6.36 -19.25
N ASN A 251 10.26 6.07 -18.11
CA ASN A 251 11.32 5.04 -17.97
C ASN A 251 10.74 3.62 -17.95
N SER A 252 9.44 3.46 -17.76
CA SER A 252 8.76 2.18 -17.57
C SER A 252 7.90 1.74 -18.75
N ILE A 253 8.03 2.40 -19.90
CA ILE A 253 7.33 2.07 -21.14
C ILE A 253 8.32 1.71 -22.26
N GLY A 254 7.82 1.23 -23.40
CA GLY A 254 8.66 0.78 -24.52
C GLY A 254 9.21 -0.64 -24.29
N PRO A 255 10.25 -1.04 -25.07
CA PRO A 255 10.87 -2.35 -24.94
C PRO A 255 11.42 -2.59 -23.54
N VAL A 256 11.19 -3.79 -22.99
CA VAL A 256 11.56 -4.11 -21.60
C VAL A 256 13.07 -4.02 -21.35
N GLU A 257 13.87 -4.39 -22.36
CA GLU A 257 15.33 -4.30 -22.33
C GLU A 257 15.87 -2.86 -22.34
N ALA A 258 15.02 -1.89 -22.66
CA ALA A 258 15.38 -0.47 -22.65
C ALA A 258 14.96 0.25 -21.35
N ARG A 259 14.29 -0.44 -20.45
CA ARG A 259 13.82 0.14 -19.18
C ARG A 259 14.95 0.08 -18.14
N PRO A 260 15.40 1.21 -17.58
CA PRO A 260 16.50 1.21 -16.61
C PRO A 260 16.09 0.52 -15.30
N ALA A 261 16.94 -0.35 -14.80
CA ALA A 261 16.79 -0.83 -13.43
C ALA A 261 17.08 0.29 -12.44
N ARG A 262 16.34 0.34 -11.34
CA ARG A 262 16.48 1.36 -10.31
C ARG A 262 16.47 0.78 -8.89
N ARG A 263 16.91 1.56 -7.91
CA ARG A 263 16.72 1.24 -6.50
C ARG A 263 15.24 1.46 -6.13
N ASN A 264 14.69 0.51 -5.38
CA ASN A 264 13.42 0.68 -4.69
C ASN A 264 13.68 1.22 -3.28
N SER A 265 12.89 2.21 -2.82
CA SER A 265 12.96 2.76 -1.45
C SER A 265 12.81 1.70 -0.36
N TRP A 266 12.20 0.56 -0.67
CA TRP A 266 12.05 -0.60 0.23
C TRP A 266 13.26 -1.55 0.27
N GLY A 267 14.39 -1.18 -0.36
CA GLY A 267 15.68 -1.86 -0.19
C GLY A 267 15.95 -3.03 -1.14
N TYR A 268 15.43 -2.98 -2.35
CA TYR A 268 15.72 -3.95 -3.40
C TYR A 268 15.71 -3.30 -4.81
N ASN A 269 16.01 -4.09 -5.83
CA ASN A 269 16.05 -3.64 -7.21
C ASN A 269 14.67 -3.69 -7.87
N GLN A 270 14.29 -2.66 -8.62
CA GLN A 270 13.16 -2.66 -9.54
C GLN A 270 13.65 -2.74 -10.98
N THR A 271 13.15 -3.73 -11.73
CA THR A 271 13.48 -3.90 -13.15
C THR A 271 12.63 -3.06 -14.07
N LEU A 272 11.55 -2.45 -13.59
CA LEU A 272 10.49 -1.78 -14.37
C LEU A 272 9.88 -2.66 -15.48
N GLY A 273 10.02 -4.00 -15.37
CA GLY A 273 9.39 -4.94 -16.27
C GLY A 273 7.86 -4.87 -16.23
N LEU A 274 7.30 -4.73 -15.02
CA LEU A 274 5.92 -4.31 -14.79
C LEU A 274 5.91 -2.77 -14.71
N GLY A 275 5.71 -2.11 -15.85
CA GLY A 275 5.70 -0.66 -15.95
C GLY A 275 4.30 -0.06 -16.08
N TYR A 276 4.25 1.24 -16.36
CA TYR A 276 2.97 1.96 -16.47
C TYR A 276 2.05 1.39 -17.54
N PHE A 277 2.59 0.98 -18.69
CA PHE A 277 1.77 0.37 -19.74
C PHE A 277 1.10 -0.92 -19.27
N GLU A 278 1.85 -1.79 -18.61
CA GLU A 278 1.32 -3.05 -18.07
C GLU A 278 0.32 -2.80 -16.91
N LEU A 279 0.52 -1.76 -16.10
CA LEU A 279 -0.41 -1.37 -15.04
C LEU A 279 -1.72 -0.80 -15.61
N PHE A 280 -1.65 0.00 -16.69
CA PHE A 280 -2.85 0.42 -17.43
C PHE A 280 -3.59 -0.77 -18.05
N GLN A 281 -2.87 -1.73 -18.66
CA GLN A 281 -3.47 -2.95 -19.19
C GLN A 281 -4.11 -3.80 -18.09
N LEU A 282 -3.46 -3.92 -16.94
CA LEU A 282 -4.02 -4.65 -15.80
C LEU A 282 -5.31 -3.99 -15.31
N ALA A 283 -5.34 -2.67 -15.18
CA ALA A 283 -6.55 -1.94 -14.81
C ALA A 283 -7.70 -2.24 -15.79
N GLU A 284 -7.43 -2.21 -17.10
CA GLU A 284 -8.42 -2.58 -18.11
C GLU A 284 -8.84 -4.06 -18.01
N ASP A 285 -7.87 -4.98 -17.83
CA ASP A 285 -8.11 -6.43 -17.77
C ASP A 285 -8.97 -6.86 -16.57
N ILE A 286 -8.92 -6.12 -15.45
CA ILE A 286 -9.78 -6.32 -14.28
C ILE A 286 -11.03 -5.43 -14.26
N GLY A 287 -11.20 -4.57 -15.29
CA GLY A 287 -12.40 -3.75 -15.48
C GLY A 287 -12.46 -2.52 -14.55
N THR A 288 -11.33 -1.91 -14.23
CA THR A 288 -11.22 -0.80 -13.29
C THR A 288 -10.66 0.47 -13.94
N THR A 289 -10.92 1.64 -13.34
CA THR A 289 -10.37 2.93 -13.79
C THR A 289 -8.94 3.08 -13.30
N PRO A 290 -7.95 3.39 -14.16
CA PRO A 290 -6.60 3.69 -13.72
C PRO A 290 -6.54 5.03 -12.94
N LEU A 291 -5.75 5.07 -11.87
CA LEU A 291 -5.46 6.24 -11.06
C LEU A 291 -3.95 6.31 -10.79
N PRO A 292 -3.17 6.89 -11.71
CA PRO A 292 -1.74 7.05 -11.51
C PRO A 292 -1.43 8.16 -10.48
N VAL A 293 -0.35 7.93 -9.71
CA VAL A 293 0.25 8.90 -8.81
C VAL A 293 1.59 9.34 -9.39
N LEU A 294 1.81 10.63 -9.50
CA LEU A 294 3.03 11.22 -10.06
C LEU A 294 3.76 12.07 -9.01
N PRO A 295 5.11 12.17 -9.12
CA PRO A 295 5.89 13.03 -8.23
C PRO A 295 5.47 14.49 -8.36
N GLY A 296 5.30 15.18 -7.24
CA GLY A 296 5.07 16.62 -7.19
C GLY A 296 6.34 17.48 -7.32
N GLY A 297 7.49 16.85 -7.55
CA GLY A 297 8.78 17.50 -7.63
C GLY A 297 9.39 17.86 -6.28
N TRP A 298 8.93 17.21 -5.23
CA TRP A 298 9.40 17.34 -3.85
C TRP A 298 9.47 15.97 -3.18
N ASP A 299 10.56 15.70 -2.49
CA ASP A 299 10.76 14.51 -1.66
C ASP A 299 10.74 14.92 -0.19
N PRO A 300 9.65 14.66 0.54
CA PRO A 300 9.55 15.03 1.94
C PRO A 300 10.45 14.20 2.85
N HIS A 301 10.85 12.98 2.45
CA HIS A 301 11.71 12.11 3.24
C HIS A 301 13.15 12.61 3.27
N HIS A 302 13.66 13.15 2.16
CA HIS A 302 15.03 13.65 2.05
C HIS A 302 15.11 15.19 2.06
N GLN A 303 13.97 15.90 2.18
CA GLN A 303 13.89 17.37 2.13
C GLN A 303 14.57 17.94 0.89
N TRP A 304 14.32 17.30 -0.25
CA TRP A 304 14.89 17.68 -1.54
C TRP A 304 13.79 17.90 -2.57
N GLY A 305 14.04 18.78 -3.52
CA GLY A 305 13.12 18.97 -4.63
C GLY A 305 13.71 19.79 -5.77
N ALA A 306 13.11 19.67 -6.93
CA ALA A 306 13.44 20.50 -8.07
C ALA A 306 13.22 21.99 -7.71
N PRO A 307 14.12 22.91 -8.07
CA PRO A 307 13.85 24.33 -7.97
C PRO A 307 12.53 24.68 -8.67
N LEU A 308 11.75 25.62 -8.11
CA LEU A 308 10.47 26.01 -8.71
C LEU A 308 10.59 26.46 -10.18
N ALA A 309 11.71 27.08 -10.55
CA ALA A 309 12.01 27.49 -11.93
C ALA A 309 12.29 26.32 -12.88
N GLU A 310 12.58 25.13 -12.33
CA GLU A 310 12.91 23.89 -13.06
C GLU A 310 11.83 22.81 -12.90
N LEU A 311 10.63 23.19 -12.44
CA LEU A 311 9.53 22.26 -12.20
C LEU A 311 8.85 21.78 -13.48
N GLN A 312 9.01 22.51 -14.61
CA GLN A 312 8.29 22.23 -15.85
C GLN A 312 8.44 20.77 -16.35
N PRO A 313 9.62 20.12 -16.32
CA PRO A 313 9.73 18.72 -16.74
C PRO A 313 8.85 17.73 -15.98
N PHE A 314 8.59 17.98 -14.69
CA PHE A 314 7.66 17.17 -13.89
C PHE A 314 6.20 17.41 -14.31
N ILE A 315 5.85 18.67 -14.63
CA ILE A 315 4.52 19.01 -15.12
C ILE A 315 4.30 18.45 -16.53
N ASP A 316 5.32 18.51 -17.40
CA ASP A 316 5.28 17.91 -18.74
C ASP A 316 5.07 16.39 -18.65
N ASP A 317 5.71 15.72 -17.68
CA ASP A 317 5.48 14.29 -17.44
C ASP A 317 4.02 13.98 -17.09
N ALA A 318 3.36 14.85 -16.33
CA ALA A 318 1.94 14.67 -16.01
C ALA A 318 1.04 14.90 -17.25
N LEU A 319 1.31 15.94 -18.02
CA LEU A 319 0.55 16.24 -19.25
C LEU A 319 0.73 15.14 -20.31
N ASP A 320 1.95 14.67 -20.47
CA ASP A 320 2.32 13.62 -21.42
C ASP A 320 1.71 12.26 -21.02
N LEU A 321 1.61 11.96 -19.70
CA LEU A 321 0.95 10.74 -19.23
C LEU A 321 -0.54 10.74 -19.57
N ILE A 322 -1.21 11.88 -19.42
CA ILE A 322 -2.62 12.01 -19.80
C ILE A 322 -2.77 11.80 -21.32
N GLU A 323 -1.86 12.35 -22.12
CA GLU A 323 -1.85 12.12 -23.56
C GLU A 323 -1.51 10.67 -23.92
N PHE A 324 -0.54 10.05 -23.21
CA PHE A 324 -0.23 8.63 -23.38
C PHE A 324 -1.46 7.76 -23.11
N ALA A 325 -2.18 8.03 -22.03
CA ALA A 325 -3.35 7.24 -21.64
C ALA A 325 -4.55 7.50 -22.56
N ASN A 326 -4.83 8.76 -22.95
CA ASN A 326 -6.08 9.16 -23.58
C ASN A 326 -5.93 9.72 -25.01
N GLY A 327 -4.71 10.11 -25.42
CA GLY A 327 -4.47 10.74 -26.71
C GLY A 327 -4.77 9.82 -27.89
N ALA A 328 -5.14 10.41 -29.03
CA ALA A 328 -5.34 9.68 -30.27
C ALA A 328 -4.02 9.03 -30.76
N PRO A 329 -4.04 7.95 -31.55
CA PRO A 329 -2.84 7.27 -32.04
C PRO A 329 -1.91 8.11 -32.94
N ASP A 330 -2.34 9.28 -33.38
CA ASP A 330 -1.57 10.24 -34.16
C ASP A 330 -0.96 11.38 -33.35
N THR A 331 -1.21 11.41 -32.02
CA THR A 331 -0.51 12.32 -31.11
C THR A 331 0.83 11.72 -30.68
N GLU A 332 1.74 12.52 -30.12
CA GLU A 332 3.08 12.07 -29.74
C GLU A 332 3.05 10.87 -28.80
N TRP A 333 2.37 10.97 -27.67
CA TRP A 333 2.33 9.91 -26.65
C TRP A 333 1.25 8.85 -26.92
N GLY A 334 0.15 9.23 -27.59
CA GLY A 334 -0.84 8.26 -28.08
C GLY A 334 -0.25 7.31 -29.13
N ALA A 335 0.68 7.78 -29.97
CA ALA A 335 1.42 6.94 -30.91
C ALA A 335 2.34 5.93 -30.21
N GLN A 336 2.98 6.32 -29.10
CA GLN A 336 3.80 5.40 -28.29
C GLN A 336 2.94 4.28 -27.70
N ARG A 337 1.78 4.61 -27.11
CA ARG A 337 0.82 3.61 -26.63
C ARG A 337 0.38 2.67 -27.74
N ALA A 338 0.04 3.21 -28.92
CA ALA A 338 -0.39 2.41 -30.07
C ALA A 338 0.73 1.49 -30.57
N ALA A 339 1.98 1.96 -30.62
CA ALA A 339 3.15 1.16 -30.96
C ALA A 339 3.41 0.01 -29.98
N MET A 340 3.03 0.18 -28.72
CA MET A 340 3.06 -0.89 -27.69
C MET A 340 1.89 -1.88 -27.83
N GLY A 341 1.02 -1.72 -28.82
CA GLY A 341 -0.08 -2.63 -29.12
C GLY A 341 -1.45 -2.23 -28.59
N HIS A 342 -1.60 -1.01 -28.05
CA HIS A 342 -2.87 -0.52 -27.49
C HIS A 342 -3.28 0.83 -28.12
N PRO A 343 -3.91 0.84 -29.33
CA PRO A 343 -4.31 2.09 -29.98
C PRO A 343 -5.50 2.79 -29.29
N ALA A 344 -6.32 2.08 -28.54
CA ALA A 344 -7.46 2.66 -27.83
C ALA A 344 -7.03 3.46 -26.57
N SER A 345 -7.88 4.38 -26.12
CA SER A 345 -7.70 5.08 -24.85
C SER A 345 -7.86 4.14 -23.67
N PHE A 346 -7.09 4.35 -22.59
CA PHE A 346 -7.29 3.71 -21.30
C PHE A 346 -8.35 4.39 -20.41
N ASN A 347 -8.98 5.47 -20.94
CA ASN A 347 -10.03 6.23 -20.24
C ASN A 347 -9.59 6.76 -18.85
N LEU A 348 -8.39 7.31 -18.78
CA LEU A 348 -7.86 7.94 -17.58
C LEU A 348 -8.74 9.13 -17.19
N ARG A 349 -9.25 9.11 -15.95
CA ARG A 349 -10.14 10.14 -15.39
C ARG A 349 -9.56 10.82 -14.15
N TYR A 350 -8.62 10.19 -13.48
CA TYR A 350 -8.03 10.62 -12.22
C TYR A 350 -6.52 10.71 -12.35
N ILE A 351 -5.91 11.70 -11.72
CA ILE A 351 -4.47 11.82 -11.56
C ILE A 351 -4.16 12.40 -10.18
N ALA A 352 -3.27 11.75 -9.44
CA ALA A 352 -2.78 12.27 -8.17
C ALA A 352 -1.40 12.89 -8.37
N ILE A 353 -1.19 14.06 -7.76
CA ILE A 353 0.09 14.76 -7.74
C ILE A 353 0.65 14.70 -6.33
N GLY A 354 1.76 13.99 -6.20
CA GLY A 354 2.40 13.70 -4.92
C GLY A 354 1.80 12.49 -4.21
N ASN A 355 2.65 11.71 -3.54
CA ASN A 355 2.26 10.69 -2.56
C ASN A 355 2.75 11.13 -1.20
N GLU A 356 1.84 11.33 -0.23
CA GLU A 356 2.23 11.80 1.12
C GLU A 356 3.16 13.02 1.10
N GLU A 357 3.26 13.69 -0.05
CA GLU A 357 4.06 14.90 -0.16
C GLU A 357 3.40 16.01 0.65
N VAL A 358 4.15 16.55 1.60
CA VAL A 358 3.75 17.56 2.57
C VAL A 358 4.84 18.63 2.69
N GLY A 359 4.62 19.61 3.55
CA GLY A 359 5.52 20.74 3.70
C GLY A 359 5.22 21.89 2.72
N GLN A 360 5.61 23.11 3.11
CA GLN A 360 5.37 24.30 2.27
C GLN A 360 5.94 24.14 0.86
N ALA A 361 7.09 23.44 0.75
CA ALA A 361 7.74 23.19 -0.52
C ALA A 361 6.87 22.45 -1.53
N PHE A 362 6.10 21.43 -1.10
CA PHE A 362 5.14 20.76 -1.97
C PHE A 362 4.00 21.69 -2.37
N PHE A 363 3.40 22.37 -1.40
CA PHE A 363 2.25 23.25 -1.64
C PHE A 363 2.57 24.54 -2.42
N ASP A 364 3.85 24.89 -2.57
CA ASP A 364 4.31 25.92 -3.52
C ASP A 364 4.39 25.39 -4.96
N ARG A 365 4.55 24.06 -5.14
CA ARG A 365 4.64 23.38 -6.46
C ARG A 365 3.29 22.97 -7.00
N TYR A 366 2.45 22.37 -6.20
CA TYR A 366 1.16 21.82 -6.59
C TYR A 366 0.27 22.77 -7.43
N PRO A 367 0.15 24.06 -7.11
CA PRO A 367 -0.66 24.99 -7.92
C PRO A 367 -0.26 25.06 -9.39
N GLN A 368 1.04 24.86 -9.72
CA GLN A 368 1.52 24.90 -11.10
C GLN A 368 1.08 23.66 -11.89
N PHE A 369 1.11 22.47 -11.26
CA PHE A 369 0.54 21.26 -11.85
C PHE A 369 -0.96 21.43 -12.09
N HIS A 370 -1.70 21.80 -11.05
CA HIS A 370 -3.14 21.95 -11.12
C HIS A 370 -3.58 22.91 -12.23
N ALA A 371 -2.96 24.09 -12.30
CA ALA A 371 -3.31 25.10 -13.32
C ALA A 371 -3.05 24.61 -14.75
N GLN A 372 -1.89 23.98 -15.02
CA GLN A 372 -1.53 23.52 -16.35
C GLN A 372 -2.34 22.30 -16.79
N ILE A 373 -2.59 21.34 -15.86
CA ILE A 373 -3.42 20.18 -16.18
C ILE A 373 -4.85 20.62 -16.49
N LYS A 374 -5.47 21.47 -15.65
CA LYS A 374 -6.84 21.98 -15.88
C LYS A 374 -6.94 22.83 -17.15
N ALA A 375 -5.91 23.57 -17.52
CA ALA A 375 -5.89 24.34 -18.76
C ALA A 375 -5.92 23.45 -20.00
N ARG A 376 -5.23 22.31 -20.00
CA ARG A 376 -5.16 21.39 -21.15
C ARG A 376 -6.24 20.30 -21.11
N TYR A 377 -6.59 19.83 -19.90
CA TYR A 377 -7.53 18.72 -19.66
C TYR A 377 -8.54 19.11 -18.55
N PRO A 378 -9.52 19.96 -18.86
CA PRO A 378 -10.43 20.55 -17.85
C PRO A 378 -11.26 19.49 -17.10
N ASP A 379 -11.57 18.37 -17.74
CA ASP A 379 -12.37 17.28 -17.17
C ASP A 379 -11.54 16.29 -16.31
N MET A 380 -10.19 16.38 -16.34
CA MET A 380 -9.32 15.54 -15.52
C MET A 380 -9.53 15.84 -14.05
N LYS A 381 -9.82 14.81 -13.26
CA LYS A 381 -9.94 14.93 -11.80
C LYS A 381 -8.56 14.88 -11.17
N ILE A 382 -8.21 15.96 -10.46
CA ILE A 382 -6.89 16.12 -9.85
C ILE A 382 -7.01 15.93 -8.34
N ILE A 383 -6.11 15.10 -7.81
CA ILE A 383 -6.04 14.75 -6.39
C ILE A 383 -4.84 15.45 -5.76
N ASN A 384 -5.08 16.17 -4.66
CA ASN A 384 -4.06 16.81 -3.82
C ASN A 384 -3.72 15.90 -2.63
N SER A 385 -2.61 16.12 -1.95
CA SER A 385 -2.18 15.34 -0.78
C SER A 385 -2.51 16.07 0.53
N ALA A 386 -2.97 15.31 1.54
CA ALA A 386 -3.04 15.76 2.94
C ALA A 386 -2.00 15.05 3.82
N GLY A 387 -1.11 14.25 3.21
CA GLY A 387 -0.01 13.56 3.88
C GLY A 387 -0.43 12.30 4.62
N PRO A 388 0.51 11.72 5.39
CA PRO A 388 0.33 10.44 6.09
C PRO A 388 -0.36 10.58 7.46
N PHE A 389 -0.95 11.73 7.77
CA PHE A 389 -1.50 12.04 9.09
C PHE A 389 -3.02 12.18 9.05
N ALA A 390 -3.69 11.68 10.10
CA ALA A 390 -5.13 11.77 10.25
C ALA A 390 -5.61 13.14 10.76
N ALA A 391 -4.73 13.96 11.32
CA ALA A 391 -4.97 15.30 11.84
C ALA A 391 -3.64 16.01 12.04
N GLY A 392 -3.68 17.33 12.15
CA GLY A 392 -2.51 18.15 12.44
C GLY A 392 -2.23 19.19 11.40
N SER A 393 -1.07 19.82 11.47
CA SER A 393 -0.73 20.99 10.66
C SER A 393 -0.58 20.69 9.17
N GLU A 394 -0.02 19.55 8.81
CA GLU A 394 0.13 19.15 7.41
C GLU A 394 -1.20 18.68 6.81
N PHE A 395 -1.99 17.91 7.57
CA PHE A 395 -3.36 17.57 7.19
C PHE A 395 -4.21 18.80 6.88
N ASP A 396 -4.21 19.77 7.78
CA ASP A 396 -4.95 21.04 7.60
C ASP A 396 -4.42 21.82 6.40
N ARG A 397 -3.11 21.86 6.19
CA ARG A 397 -2.46 22.52 5.06
C ARG A 397 -2.89 21.90 3.73
N GLY A 398 -2.91 20.55 3.65
CA GLY A 398 -3.36 19.82 2.46
C GLY A 398 -4.80 20.15 2.10
N TRP A 399 -5.70 20.09 3.07
CA TRP A 399 -7.11 20.46 2.89
C TRP A 399 -7.30 21.93 2.50
N ASN A 400 -6.55 22.85 3.13
CA ASN A 400 -6.61 24.27 2.79
C ASN A 400 -6.07 24.53 1.37
N SER A 401 -4.99 23.86 0.97
CA SER A 401 -4.46 23.90 -0.39
C SER A 401 -5.49 23.40 -1.40
N ALA A 402 -6.11 22.27 -1.15
CA ALA A 402 -7.10 21.68 -2.03
C ALA A 402 -8.33 22.58 -2.23
N ARG A 403 -8.86 23.17 -1.16
CA ARG A 403 -9.97 24.13 -1.24
C ARG A 403 -9.56 25.37 -2.04
N LYS A 404 -8.36 25.91 -1.80
CA LYS A 404 -7.83 27.09 -2.49
C LYS A 404 -7.63 26.86 -4.00
N GLN A 405 -7.17 25.68 -4.38
CA GLN A 405 -6.92 25.32 -5.77
C GLN A 405 -8.15 24.71 -6.47
N HIS A 406 -9.25 24.47 -5.76
CA HIS A 406 -10.42 23.73 -6.25
C HIS A 406 -10.06 22.36 -6.79
N SER A 407 -9.21 21.62 -6.05
CA SER A 407 -8.92 20.22 -6.35
C SER A 407 -10.19 19.38 -6.29
N ASP A 408 -10.26 18.31 -7.08
CA ASP A 408 -11.46 17.45 -7.09
C ASP A 408 -11.51 16.56 -5.84
N LEU A 409 -10.33 16.05 -5.40
CA LEU A 409 -10.19 15.21 -4.21
C LEU A 409 -8.94 15.57 -3.40
N VAL A 410 -8.93 15.11 -2.14
CA VAL A 410 -7.80 15.20 -1.20
C VAL A 410 -7.46 13.83 -0.69
N ASP A 411 -6.22 13.40 -0.88
CA ASP A 411 -5.71 12.10 -0.47
C ASP A 411 -5.32 12.12 1.01
N GLU A 412 -6.01 11.30 1.82
CA GLU A 412 -5.80 11.10 3.26
C GLU A 412 -5.32 9.67 3.52
N HIS A 413 -4.35 9.48 4.41
CA HIS A 413 -3.81 8.16 4.76
C HIS A 413 -3.95 7.88 6.26
N TYR A 414 -4.44 6.67 6.61
CA TYR A 414 -4.65 6.24 8.00
C TYR A 414 -4.18 4.81 8.22
N TYR A 415 -3.12 4.65 8.99
CA TYR A 415 -2.70 3.38 9.56
C TYR A 415 -2.91 3.47 11.07
N CYS A 416 -4.01 2.89 11.56
CA CYS A 416 -4.47 3.10 12.94
C CYS A 416 -4.91 1.79 13.60
N THR A 417 -5.17 1.84 14.90
CA THR A 417 -5.68 0.69 15.66
C THR A 417 -7.18 0.44 15.38
N PRO A 418 -7.71 -0.77 15.63
CA PRO A 418 -9.14 -1.03 15.49
C PRO A 418 -10.01 -0.05 16.29
N ASN A 419 -9.61 0.31 17.50
CA ASN A 419 -10.34 1.24 18.35
C ASN A 419 -10.39 2.66 17.74
N TRP A 420 -9.34 3.08 17.04
CA TRP A 420 -9.35 4.34 16.32
C TRP A 420 -10.43 4.35 15.21
N PHE A 421 -10.53 3.27 14.41
CA PHE A 421 -11.55 3.18 13.35
C PHE A 421 -12.96 3.19 13.93
N LEU A 422 -13.22 2.46 15.02
CA LEU A 422 -14.49 2.46 15.73
C LEU A 422 -14.86 3.86 16.28
N ALA A 423 -13.89 4.55 16.89
CA ALA A 423 -14.08 5.90 17.42
C ALA A 423 -14.30 6.97 16.32
N ASN A 424 -13.76 6.75 15.11
CA ASN A 424 -13.82 7.70 14.00
C ASN A 424 -14.85 7.34 12.92
N GLN A 425 -15.77 6.42 13.17
CA GLN A 425 -16.82 6.01 12.23
C GLN A 425 -17.69 7.17 11.73
N HIS A 426 -17.77 8.25 12.50
CA HIS A 426 -18.49 9.47 12.16
C HIS A 426 -17.60 10.61 11.62
N ARG A 427 -16.34 10.33 11.30
CA ARG A 427 -15.34 11.33 10.89
C ARG A 427 -15.85 12.25 9.77
N TYR A 428 -16.43 11.69 8.73
CA TYR A 428 -16.87 12.43 7.56
C TYR A 428 -18.23 13.10 7.67
N ASP A 429 -18.99 12.87 8.76
CA ASP A 429 -20.32 13.44 8.94
C ASP A 429 -20.30 14.98 8.93
N THR A 430 -19.18 15.58 9.34
CA THR A 430 -18.99 17.04 9.45
C THR A 430 -18.21 17.67 8.29
N TYR A 431 -17.75 16.88 7.32
CA TYR A 431 -17.03 17.43 6.16
C TYR A 431 -18.00 18.20 5.24
N ASP A 432 -17.44 19.18 4.51
CA ASP A 432 -18.20 19.99 3.57
C ASP A 432 -18.50 19.21 2.27
N ALA A 433 -19.78 19.02 1.96
CA ALA A 433 -20.21 18.35 0.73
C ALA A 433 -20.04 19.18 -0.55
N HIS A 434 -19.71 20.47 -0.43
CA HIS A 434 -19.55 21.39 -1.57
C HIS A 434 -18.07 21.66 -1.93
N GLY A 435 -17.14 21.06 -1.18
CA GLY A 435 -15.70 21.17 -1.41
C GLY A 435 -15.11 19.97 -2.15
N PRO A 436 -13.77 19.85 -2.14
CA PRO A 436 -13.10 18.63 -2.55
C PRO A 436 -13.60 17.43 -1.76
N LYS A 437 -13.74 16.27 -2.40
CA LYS A 437 -14.08 15.04 -1.69
C LYS A 437 -12.83 14.40 -1.08
N ALA A 438 -12.99 13.69 0.03
CA ALA A 438 -11.93 12.87 0.58
C ALA A 438 -11.65 11.66 -0.34
N PHE A 439 -10.39 11.34 -0.49
CA PHE A 439 -9.88 10.09 -1.01
C PHE A 439 -9.06 9.40 0.09
N LEU A 440 -9.46 8.24 0.55
CA LEU A 440 -8.62 7.40 1.39
C LEU A 440 -7.72 6.58 0.49
N GLY A 441 -6.58 7.17 0.09
CA GLY A 441 -5.64 6.52 -0.82
C GLY A 441 -4.87 5.38 -0.20
N GLU A 442 -4.76 5.39 1.14
CA GLU A 442 -4.20 4.29 1.92
C GLU A 442 -4.88 4.24 3.29
N TYR A 443 -5.44 3.08 3.64
CA TYR A 443 -5.87 2.83 5.00
C TYR A 443 -5.81 1.35 5.35
N ALA A 444 -5.46 1.06 6.60
CA ALA A 444 -5.61 -0.25 7.22
C ALA A 444 -5.67 -0.12 8.74
N SER A 445 -6.38 -1.04 9.36
CA SER A 445 -6.22 -1.35 10.78
C SER A 445 -4.99 -2.22 10.98
N TRP A 446 -4.17 -1.93 12.01
CA TRP A 446 -2.95 -2.70 12.29
C TRP A 446 -3.24 -4.16 12.62
N GLY A 447 -3.11 -5.04 11.63
CA GLY A 447 -3.29 -6.47 11.73
C GLY A 447 -4.24 -7.07 10.69
N ASN A 448 -4.17 -8.39 10.52
CA ASN A 448 -5.04 -9.15 9.64
C ASN A 448 -5.86 -10.18 10.44
N HIS A 449 -6.37 -9.78 11.62
CA HIS A 449 -7.36 -10.53 12.37
C HIS A 449 -8.77 -10.13 11.98
N TRP A 450 -9.75 -10.99 12.25
CA TRP A 450 -11.15 -10.70 11.95
C TRP A 450 -11.67 -9.46 12.69
N GLY A 451 -11.19 -9.21 13.92
CA GLY A 451 -11.48 -7.98 14.67
C GLY A 451 -11.06 -6.70 13.94
N ASN A 452 -9.87 -6.72 13.28
CA ASN A 452 -9.41 -5.62 12.43
C ASN A 452 -10.35 -5.41 11.24
N ALA A 453 -10.70 -6.49 10.54
CA ALA A 453 -11.59 -6.46 9.39
C ALA A 453 -12.99 -5.95 9.75
N LEU A 454 -13.51 -6.27 10.94
CA LEU A 454 -14.80 -5.75 11.43
C LEU A 454 -14.74 -4.25 11.77
N ALA A 455 -13.65 -3.78 12.36
CA ALA A 455 -13.46 -2.34 12.63
C ALA A 455 -13.41 -1.56 11.30
N GLU A 456 -12.69 -2.07 10.30
CA GLU A 456 -12.68 -1.52 8.94
C GLU A 456 -14.08 -1.58 8.29
N ALA A 457 -14.82 -2.69 8.42
CA ALA A 457 -16.17 -2.82 7.90
C ALA A 457 -17.11 -1.77 8.49
N SER A 458 -17.04 -1.51 9.80
CA SER A 458 -17.83 -0.47 10.45
C SER A 458 -17.48 0.92 9.91
N TYR A 459 -16.19 1.17 9.65
CA TYR A 459 -15.72 2.42 9.06
C TYR A 459 -16.17 2.57 7.59
N MET A 460 -16.17 1.47 6.81
CA MET A 460 -16.69 1.45 5.43
C MET A 460 -18.19 1.79 5.38
N ILE A 461 -18.99 1.39 6.36
CA ILE A 461 -20.37 1.87 6.52
C ILE A 461 -20.41 3.40 6.63
N GLY A 462 -19.48 4.00 7.37
CA GLY A 462 -19.34 5.45 7.49
C GLY A 462 -18.92 6.12 6.18
N LEU A 463 -18.02 5.50 5.40
CA LEU A 463 -17.61 5.99 4.08
C LEU A 463 -18.79 6.04 3.10
N GLU A 464 -19.55 4.95 2.99
CA GLU A 464 -20.73 4.88 2.13
C GLU A 464 -21.80 5.89 2.53
N ARG A 465 -22.09 6.01 3.83
CA ARG A 465 -23.05 7.00 4.35
C ARG A 465 -22.70 8.42 3.91
N ASN A 466 -21.41 8.72 3.79
CA ASN A 466 -20.87 10.01 3.42
C ASN A 466 -20.37 10.09 1.95
N ALA A 467 -20.96 9.34 1.02
CA ALA A 467 -20.54 9.34 -0.38
C ALA A 467 -20.67 10.70 -1.10
N ASP A 468 -21.40 11.64 -0.52
CA ASP A 468 -21.41 13.04 -0.95
C ASP A 468 -20.09 13.78 -0.63
N LYS A 469 -19.31 13.32 0.34
CA LYS A 469 -18.07 13.91 0.87
C LYS A 469 -16.84 13.05 0.66
N VAL A 470 -17.02 11.71 0.56
CA VAL A 470 -15.97 10.73 0.29
C VAL A 470 -16.13 10.24 -1.14
N GLY A 471 -15.11 10.41 -1.96
CA GLY A 471 -15.14 10.02 -3.36
C GLY A 471 -14.55 8.64 -3.63
N LEU A 472 -13.43 8.32 -2.97
CA LEU A 472 -12.64 7.12 -3.23
C LEU A 472 -12.05 6.57 -1.93
N ALA A 473 -11.85 5.24 -1.87
CA ALA A 473 -11.15 4.58 -0.76
C ALA A 473 -10.49 3.27 -1.23
N CYS A 474 -9.26 2.99 -0.79
CA CYS A 474 -8.59 1.72 -1.05
C CYS A 474 -7.75 1.27 0.15
N TYR A 475 -7.87 -0.02 0.47
CA TYR A 475 -7.03 -0.68 1.46
C TYR A 475 -5.56 -0.70 1.02
N ALA A 476 -4.63 -0.54 1.93
CA ALA A 476 -3.20 -0.56 1.68
C ALA A 476 -2.42 -1.26 2.80
N PRO A 477 -1.26 -1.91 2.46
CA PRO A 477 -0.82 -2.33 1.12
C PRO A 477 -1.62 -3.51 0.55
N LEU A 478 -1.46 -3.76 -0.76
CA LEU A 478 -2.25 -4.75 -1.50
C LEU A 478 -1.67 -6.15 -1.46
N LEU A 479 -0.35 -6.30 -1.64
CA LEU A 479 0.33 -7.55 -1.97
C LEU A 479 1.59 -7.75 -1.13
N CYS A 480 1.75 -8.93 -0.52
CA CYS A 480 2.94 -9.30 0.21
C CYS A 480 3.48 -10.68 -0.21
N ASN A 481 4.70 -10.72 -0.75
CA ASN A 481 5.45 -11.96 -0.82
C ASN A 481 5.98 -12.30 0.57
N THR A 482 5.55 -13.43 1.13
CA THR A 482 5.78 -13.79 2.54
C THR A 482 7.26 -13.91 2.95
N ASP A 483 8.15 -14.19 1.97
CA ASP A 483 9.59 -14.31 2.23
C ASP A 483 10.31 -12.95 2.22
N TYR A 484 9.63 -11.87 1.78
CA TYR A 484 10.20 -10.52 1.60
C TYR A 484 9.41 -9.44 2.31
N ARG A 485 8.81 -9.77 3.46
CA ARG A 485 7.95 -8.85 4.19
C ARG A 485 8.74 -7.71 4.84
N ASN A 486 8.55 -6.49 4.33
CA ASN A 486 9.03 -5.23 4.92
C ASN A 486 7.92 -4.48 5.67
N TRP A 487 6.65 -4.76 5.34
CA TRP A 487 5.48 -4.12 5.92
C TRP A 487 4.36 -5.14 6.16
N ALA A 488 3.52 -4.88 7.13
CA ALA A 488 2.24 -5.55 7.40
C ALA A 488 1.33 -4.57 8.18
N PRO A 489 0.00 -4.64 8.05
CA PRO A 489 -0.80 -5.69 7.38
C PRO A 489 -0.85 -5.54 5.85
N ASP A 490 -1.22 -6.62 5.15
CA ASP A 490 -1.41 -6.64 3.71
C ASP A 490 -2.72 -7.33 3.33
N LEU A 491 -3.31 -6.98 2.18
CA LEU A 491 -4.59 -7.54 1.77
C LEU A 491 -4.47 -8.96 1.22
N ILE A 492 -3.46 -9.21 0.38
CA ILE A 492 -3.23 -10.48 -0.33
C ILE A 492 -1.81 -10.95 -0.05
N TRP A 493 -1.69 -12.18 0.44
CA TRP A 493 -0.42 -12.82 0.79
C TRP A 493 -0.12 -13.93 -0.20
N PHE A 494 1.13 -14.03 -0.64
CA PHE A 494 1.53 -15.01 -1.63
C PHE A 494 2.98 -15.47 -1.46
N ASN A 495 3.31 -16.59 -2.12
CA ASN A 495 4.66 -17.05 -2.38
C ASN A 495 4.79 -17.40 -3.87
N GLN A 496 5.81 -18.16 -4.26
CA GLN A 496 6.04 -18.52 -5.67
C GLN A 496 4.91 -19.35 -6.30
N HIS A 497 4.01 -19.99 -5.53
CA HIS A 497 2.99 -20.91 -6.06
C HIS A 497 1.64 -20.88 -5.35
N GLN A 498 1.50 -20.15 -4.27
CA GLN A 498 0.27 -20.06 -3.49
C GLN A 498 -0.14 -18.60 -3.27
N VAL A 499 -1.43 -18.38 -3.13
CA VAL A 499 -2.01 -17.07 -2.81
C VAL A 499 -3.20 -17.25 -1.90
N TYR A 500 -3.31 -16.39 -0.86
CA TYR A 500 -4.54 -16.27 -0.08
C TYR A 500 -4.87 -14.79 0.16
N GLY A 501 -6.16 -14.48 0.32
CA GLY A 501 -6.59 -13.18 0.84
C GLY A 501 -6.57 -13.21 2.37
N SER A 502 -6.20 -12.11 3.00
CA SER A 502 -6.43 -11.93 4.43
C SER A 502 -7.92 -11.95 4.75
N VAL A 503 -8.29 -11.97 6.02
CA VAL A 503 -9.71 -11.82 6.40
C VAL A 503 -10.23 -10.42 6.03
N ASN A 504 -9.36 -9.41 5.98
CA ASN A 504 -9.68 -8.08 5.46
C ASN A 504 -10.03 -8.11 3.97
N TYR A 505 -9.38 -8.98 3.17
CA TYR A 505 -9.74 -9.19 1.77
C TYR A 505 -11.19 -9.65 1.59
N ASP A 506 -11.66 -10.52 2.47
CA ASP A 506 -13.04 -11.01 2.42
C ASP A 506 -14.06 -9.88 2.64
N VAL A 507 -13.76 -8.96 3.58
CA VAL A 507 -14.57 -7.76 3.83
C VAL A 507 -14.52 -6.81 2.64
N GLN A 508 -13.32 -6.46 2.16
CA GLN A 508 -13.16 -5.57 1.00
C GLN A 508 -13.90 -6.11 -0.22
N LYS A 509 -13.79 -7.42 -0.48
CA LYS A 509 -14.50 -8.09 -1.58
C LYS A 509 -16.01 -8.00 -1.43
N LEU A 510 -16.54 -8.22 -0.22
CA LEU A 510 -17.98 -8.14 0.02
C LEU A 510 -18.51 -6.73 -0.27
N PHE A 511 -17.84 -5.69 0.25
CA PHE A 511 -18.22 -4.30 0.02
C PHE A 511 -18.08 -3.87 -1.45
N MET A 512 -16.98 -4.22 -2.11
CA MET A 512 -16.75 -3.90 -3.53
C MET A 512 -17.80 -4.56 -4.45
N ASN A 513 -18.07 -5.85 -4.25
CA ASN A 513 -18.99 -6.59 -5.10
C ASN A 513 -20.45 -6.17 -4.89
N TRP A 514 -20.77 -5.63 -3.70
CA TRP A 514 -22.12 -5.22 -3.32
C TRP A 514 -22.16 -3.74 -2.88
N GLN A 515 -21.35 -2.89 -3.50
CA GLN A 515 -21.33 -1.46 -3.19
C GLN A 515 -22.72 -0.81 -3.35
N GLY A 516 -23.45 -1.14 -4.40
CA GLY A 516 -24.62 -0.39 -4.84
C GLY A 516 -24.25 0.80 -5.72
N GLN A 517 -25.24 1.55 -6.17
CA GLN A 517 -25.07 2.74 -6.98
C GLN A 517 -25.39 4.00 -6.18
N HIS A 518 -26.49 4.01 -5.44
CA HIS A 518 -26.94 5.14 -4.64
C HIS A 518 -27.22 4.70 -3.21
N ASN A 519 -26.94 5.56 -2.25
CA ASN A 519 -27.50 5.44 -0.92
C ASN A 519 -29.03 5.52 -0.97
N ILE A 520 -29.71 4.86 -0.02
CA ILE A 520 -31.14 5.02 0.21
C ILE A 520 -31.31 5.42 1.67
N ALA A 521 -32.30 6.27 1.96
CA ALA A 521 -32.61 6.62 3.34
C ALA A 521 -33.15 5.40 4.11
N HIS A 522 -32.80 5.31 5.38
CA HIS A 522 -33.43 4.37 6.33
C HIS A 522 -33.65 5.05 7.69
N THR A 523 -34.53 4.47 8.47
CA THR A 523 -34.78 4.89 9.86
C THR A 523 -34.68 3.70 10.78
N GLU A 524 -34.12 3.94 11.97
CA GLU A 524 -33.91 2.96 13.01
C GLU A 524 -34.85 3.22 14.18
N THR A 525 -35.53 2.18 14.68
CA THR A 525 -36.40 2.28 15.84
C THR A 525 -36.19 1.10 16.77
N ASN A 526 -36.34 1.33 18.08
CA ASN A 526 -36.18 0.34 19.13
C ASN A 526 -34.81 -0.36 19.15
N MET A 527 -33.79 0.25 18.56
CA MET A 527 -32.44 -0.32 18.63
C MET A 527 -31.94 -0.34 20.07
N PRO A 528 -31.16 -1.37 20.47
CA PRO A 528 -30.47 -1.36 21.75
C PRO A 528 -29.58 -0.11 21.89
N ALA A 529 -29.31 0.30 23.12
CA ALA A 529 -28.38 1.40 23.35
C ALA A 529 -26.96 1.04 22.88
N ALA A 530 -26.26 2.00 22.31
CA ALA A 530 -24.84 1.86 22.00
C ALA A 530 -24.02 1.64 23.28
N THR A 531 -22.91 0.92 23.13
CA THR A 531 -21.97 0.68 24.23
C THR A 531 -20.86 1.72 24.17
N PRO A 532 -20.51 2.40 25.30
CA PRO A 532 -19.42 3.36 25.29
C PRO A 532 -18.09 2.74 24.83
N LEU A 533 -17.38 3.42 23.96
CA LEU A 533 -15.97 3.19 23.63
C LEU A 533 -15.17 4.33 24.30
N PRO A 534 -14.65 4.13 25.51
CA PRO A 534 -13.93 5.18 26.21
C PRO A 534 -12.60 5.49 25.53
N ALA A 535 -12.12 6.72 25.71
CA ALA A 535 -10.75 7.06 25.34
C ALA A 535 -9.76 6.16 26.10
N ALA A 536 -8.64 5.86 25.47
CA ALA A 536 -7.57 5.10 26.11
C ALA A 536 -7.11 5.80 27.41
N PRO A 537 -6.84 5.04 28.48
CA PRO A 537 -6.46 5.63 29.76
C PRO A 537 -5.07 6.26 29.68
N THR A 538 -4.93 7.46 30.22
CA THR A 538 -3.66 8.19 30.30
C THR A 538 -2.93 7.97 31.64
N THR A 539 -3.44 7.06 32.48
CA THR A 539 -2.79 6.66 33.73
C THR A 539 -1.70 5.62 33.46
N GLY A 540 -0.50 5.84 34.01
CA GLY A 540 0.63 4.91 33.83
C GLY A 540 1.96 5.59 34.11
N ALA A 541 3.05 4.92 33.77
CA ALA A 541 4.38 5.47 33.97
C ALA A 541 4.70 6.60 32.95
N VAL A 542 5.71 7.40 33.31
CA VAL A 542 6.35 8.35 32.38
C VAL A 542 7.81 7.93 32.20
N ARG A 543 8.25 7.86 30.97
CA ARG A 543 9.62 7.46 30.64
C ARG A 543 10.17 8.18 29.40
N TRP A 544 11.44 8.42 29.40
CA TRP A 544 12.19 8.81 28.21
C TRP A 544 12.61 7.58 27.41
N GLN A 545 12.61 7.70 26.11
CA GLN A 545 13.17 6.71 25.19
C GLN A 545 14.11 7.38 24.20
N GLY A 546 15.34 6.84 24.09
CA GLY A 546 16.32 7.24 23.07
C GLY A 546 16.09 6.43 21.79
N ASP A 547 15.27 6.89 20.87
CA ASP A 547 15.06 6.26 19.58
C ASP A 547 16.04 6.77 18.52
N GLY A 548 17.32 6.39 18.66
CA GLY A 548 18.41 6.86 17.80
C GLY A 548 18.94 8.25 18.16
N ALA A 549 18.53 8.83 19.30
CA ALA A 549 19.01 10.10 19.80
C ALA A 549 19.46 10.01 21.26
N ASP A 550 20.50 10.77 21.61
CA ASP A 550 20.94 11.00 22.98
C ASP A 550 20.23 12.23 23.55
N VAL A 551 19.63 12.11 24.73
CA VAL A 551 18.89 13.18 25.40
C VAL A 551 19.42 13.44 26.80
N ALA A 552 19.62 14.71 27.15
CA ALA A 552 19.73 15.15 28.54
C ALA A 552 18.44 15.89 28.93
N TYR A 553 17.85 15.53 30.07
CA TYR A 553 16.65 16.18 30.59
C TYR A 553 16.87 16.69 32.02
N SER A 554 16.23 17.82 32.34
CA SER A 554 16.41 18.51 33.61
C SER A 554 15.19 19.34 33.98
N ASN A 555 15.18 19.86 35.22
CA ASN A 555 14.12 20.70 35.77
C ASN A 555 12.72 20.06 35.67
N MET A 556 12.67 18.74 35.75
CA MET A 556 11.44 17.98 35.54
C MET A 556 10.54 18.05 36.77
N ALA A 557 9.29 18.48 36.55
CA ALA A 557 8.29 18.57 37.63
C ALA A 557 6.94 18.01 37.15
N TYR A 558 6.40 17.10 37.92
CA TYR A 558 5.08 16.53 37.80
C TYR A 558 4.11 17.25 38.73
N THR A 559 3.02 17.79 38.21
CA THR A 559 1.94 18.40 38.99
C THR A 559 0.65 17.61 38.75
N ASP A 560 0.12 16.99 39.79
CA ASP A 560 -1.21 16.39 39.73
C ASP A 560 -2.27 17.50 39.76
N LEU A 561 -3.11 17.57 38.76
CA LEU A 561 -4.10 18.63 38.60
C LEU A 561 -5.33 18.47 39.51
N LEU A 562 -5.57 17.27 40.01
CA LEU A 562 -6.70 17.01 40.94
C LEU A 562 -6.37 17.41 42.38
N THR A 563 -5.11 17.25 42.79
CA THR A 563 -4.66 17.55 44.15
C THR A 563 -3.83 18.81 44.26
N GLU A 564 -3.47 19.42 43.12
CA GLU A 564 -2.56 20.58 43.01
C GLU A 564 -1.19 20.34 43.64
N THR A 565 -0.78 19.06 43.76
CA THR A 565 0.53 18.70 44.33
C THR A 565 1.61 18.60 43.25
N THR A 566 2.78 19.14 43.55
CA THR A 566 3.93 19.10 42.65
C THR A 566 5.04 18.24 43.22
N GLN A 567 5.59 17.35 42.43
CA GLN A 567 6.77 16.54 42.70
C GLN A 567 7.87 16.90 41.70
N HIS A 568 9.05 17.22 42.22
CA HIS A 568 10.25 17.38 41.40
C HIS A 568 10.88 16.01 41.12
N LEU A 569 11.22 15.75 39.87
CA LEU A 569 11.83 14.52 39.40
C LEU A 569 13.33 14.73 39.17
N ALA A 570 14.11 13.65 39.19
CA ALA A 570 15.56 13.73 39.02
C ALA A 570 15.93 14.07 37.58
N ASP A 571 16.95 14.88 37.42
CA ASP A 571 17.62 15.12 36.13
C ASP A 571 18.32 13.84 35.65
N GLY A 572 18.46 13.68 34.34
CA GLY A 572 19.07 12.48 33.79
C GLY A 572 19.47 12.56 32.31
N THR A 573 19.93 11.44 31.81
CA THR A 573 20.29 11.25 30.38
C THR A 573 19.80 9.90 29.90
N VAL A 574 19.41 9.85 28.64
CA VAL A 574 19.05 8.60 27.92
C VAL A 574 19.87 8.52 26.66
N LYS A 575 20.43 7.36 26.36
CA LYS A 575 21.21 7.07 25.16
C LYS A 575 20.35 6.46 24.07
N GLU A 576 20.85 6.42 22.84
CA GLU A 576 20.15 6.03 21.60
C GLU A 576 19.23 4.80 21.71
N GLN A 577 19.58 3.81 22.50
CA GLN A 577 18.82 2.55 22.64
C GLN A 577 18.24 2.36 24.04
N ASP A 578 18.45 3.33 24.95
CA ASP A 578 18.07 3.20 26.36
C ASP A 578 16.67 3.76 26.61
N ARG A 579 16.14 3.38 27.78
CA ARG A 579 14.91 3.91 28.36
C ARG A 579 15.14 4.29 29.81
N ALA A 580 14.51 5.37 30.24
CA ALA A 580 14.57 5.81 31.64
C ALA A 580 13.16 6.13 32.16
N GLU A 581 12.66 5.32 33.06
CA GLU A 581 11.44 5.63 33.80
C GLU A 581 11.72 6.75 34.80
N VAL A 582 10.97 7.85 34.73
CA VAL A 582 11.11 9.02 35.59
C VAL A 582 9.97 9.17 36.60
N LEU A 583 8.84 8.54 36.33
CA LEU A 583 7.69 8.47 37.21
C LEU A 583 6.95 7.15 36.99
N ALA A 584 6.68 6.42 38.08
CA ALA A 584 6.05 5.11 38.01
C ALA A 584 4.56 5.15 37.66
N LYS A 585 3.86 6.26 37.99
CA LYS A 585 2.42 6.36 37.75
C LYS A 585 1.94 7.81 37.72
N THR A 586 1.07 8.14 36.78
CA THR A 586 0.30 9.40 36.72
C THR A 586 -1.15 9.20 37.13
N SER A 587 -1.85 10.29 37.46
CA SER A 587 -3.28 10.28 37.76
C SER A 587 -4.19 10.31 36.52
N GLY A 588 -3.63 10.57 35.34
CA GLY A 588 -4.42 10.89 34.13
C GLY A 588 -4.90 12.34 34.07
N TYR A 589 -4.63 13.12 35.08
CA TYR A 589 -4.90 14.57 35.17
C TYR A 589 -3.65 15.24 35.72
N PHE A 590 -2.74 15.62 34.84
CA PHE A 590 -1.44 16.11 35.26
C PHE A 590 -0.84 17.13 34.29
N ARG A 591 0.12 17.88 34.82
CA ARG A 591 1.05 18.69 34.01
C ARG A 591 2.47 18.25 34.32
N LEU A 592 3.22 17.99 33.25
CA LEU A 592 4.64 17.69 33.30
C LEU A 592 5.38 18.84 32.65
N THR A 593 6.30 19.50 33.38
CA THR A 593 7.23 20.50 32.84
C THR A 593 8.63 19.97 32.89
N PHE A 594 9.43 20.26 31.89
CA PHE A 594 10.82 19.80 31.80
C PHE A 594 11.61 20.61 30.79
N ASP A 595 12.93 20.62 30.96
CA ASP A 595 13.86 21.06 29.94
C ASP A 595 14.54 19.83 29.33
N PHE A 596 14.81 19.87 28.01
CA PHE A 596 15.61 18.83 27.36
C PHE A 596 16.59 19.40 26.34
N VAL A 597 17.66 18.63 26.09
CA VAL A 597 18.67 18.90 25.06
C VAL A 597 18.97 17.59 24.34
N LYS A 598 18.91 17.61 23.02
CA LYS A 598 19.47 16.52 22.19
C LYS A 598 20.98 16.66 22.16
N THR A 599 21.71 15.77 22.83
CA THR A 599 23.16 15.85 23.01
C THR A 599 23.97 15.02 22.02
N GLY A 600 23.30 14.16 21.23
CA GLY A 600 23.94 13.27 20.26
C GLY A 600 22.92 12.39 19.52
N GLY A 601 23.44 11.37 18.85
CA GLY A 601 22.65 10.45 18.04
C GLY A 601 22.47 10.91 16.59
N ARG A 602 21.58 10.24 15.88
CA ARG A 602 21.33 10.48 14.44
C ARG A 602 20.67 11.85 14.22
N PRO A 603 21.06 12.61 13.17
CA PRO A 603 20.47 13.92 12.87
C PRO A 603 18.96 13.85 12.55
N ASP A 604 18.54 12.76 11.89
CA ASP A 604 17.18 12.48 11.44
C ASP A 604 16.27 11.93 12.55
N LYS A 605 16.76 11.80 13.79
CA LYS A 605 16.01 11.28 14.93
C LYS A 605 15.73 12.36 15.97
N GLY A 606 14.52 12.34 16.50
CA GLY A 606 14.08 13.15 17.63
C GLY A 606 14.18 12.42 18.96
N VAL A 607 13.40 12.86 19.91
CA VAL A 607 13.33 12.30 21.26
C VAL A 607 11.91 11.89 21.60
N HIS A 608 11.73 10.83 22.39
CA HIS A 608 10.42 10.34 22.80
C HIS A 608 10.22 10.49 24.30
N LEU A 609 9.10 11.09 24.66
CA LEU A 609 8.57 11.07 26.02
C LEU A 609 7.30 10.21 26.05
N ASP A 610 7.40 8.97 26.53
CA ASP A 610 6.26 8.10 26.72
C ASP A 610 5.55 8.48 28.01
N PHE A 611 4.21 8.45 28.00
CA PHE A 611 3.38 8.71 29.18
C PHE A 611 2.12 7.84 29.16
N GLY A 612 1.47 7.70 30.31
CA GLY A 612 0.35 6.78 30.43
C GLY A 612 0.75 5.32 30.15
N VAL A 613 2.02 4.98 30.38
CA VAL A 613 2.56 3.65 30.03
C VAL A 613 2.00 2.61 30.98
N ALA A 614 1.11 1.76 30.48
CA ALA A 614 0.64 0.56 31.18
C ALA A 614 1.56 -0.64 30.91
N ASP A 615 1.98 -0.81 29.66
CA ASP A 615 2.97 -1.77 29.17
C ASP A 615 3.55 -1.28 27.81
N GLU A 616 4.27 -2.15 27.09
CA GLU A 616 4.90 -1.77 25.82
C GLU A 616 3.89 -1.57 24.68
N GLN A 617 2.71 -2.15 24.78
CA GLN A 617 1.67 -2.08 23.75
C GLN A 617 0.60 -1.02 24.05
N HIS A 618 0.56 -0.49 25.29
CA HIS A 618 -0.45 0.47 25.72
C HIS A 618 0.22 1.69 26.35
N LYS A 619 0.37 2.72 25.56
CA LYS A 619 1.02 3.98 25.97
C LYS A 619 0.68 5.11 25.01
N PHE A 620 1.04 6.31 25.40
CA PHE A 620 1.14 7.48 24.53
C PHE A 620 2.60 7.88 24.41
N SER A 621 2.98 8.43 23.24
CA SER A 621 4.30 9.00 23.03
C SER A 621 4.18 10.42 22.49
N TRP A 622 4.84 11.35 23.18
CA TRP A 622 5.11 12.66 22.61
C TRP A 622 6.48 12.59 21.93
N VAL A 623 6.46 12.53 20.61
CA VAL A 623 7.67 12.47 19.78
C VAL A 623 8.06 13.88 19.38
N LEU A 624 9.22 14.30 19.80
CA LEU A 624 9.79 15.62 19.54
C LEU A 624 10.89 15.49 18.50
N GLY A 625 10.62 15.90 17.25
CA GLY A 625 11.46 15.64 16.09
C GLY A 625 11.19 14.27 15.46
N GLY A 626 9.94 13.90 15.34
CA GLY A 626 9.48 12.74 14.59
C GLY A 626 9.67 12.89 13.09
N TRP A 627 9.36 11.83 12.35
CA TRP A 627 9.37 11.76 10.90
C TRP A 627 10.59 12.46 10.28
N GLN A 628 11.79 11.91 10.57
CA GLN A 628 13.10 12.45 10.14
C GLN A 628 13.43 13.84 10.73
N ASN A 629 13.02 14.06 11.97
CA ASN A 629 13.23 15.31 12.71
C ASN A 629 12.49 16.51 12.09
N GLN A 630 11.25 16.32 11.64
CA GLN A 630 10.47 17.36 10.96
C GLN A 630 9.23 17.80 11.71
N ASP A 631 8.76 17.02 12.71
CA ASP A 631 7.55 17.31 13.44
C ASP A 631 7.62 17.04 14.95
N ALA A 632 6.65 17.60 15.67
CA ALA A 632 6.26 17.19 17.01
C ALA A 632 4.90 16.48 16.89
N LEU A 633 4.82 15.21 17.31
CA LEU A 633 3.59 14.44 17.19
C LEU A 633 3.22 13.77 18.52
N ILE A 634 1.93 13.50 18.68
CA ILE A 634 1.41 12.64 19.75
C ILE A 634 0.83 11.38 19.09
N SER A 635 1.33 10.24 19.50
CA SER A 635 0.82 8.94 19.08
C SER A 635 0.33 8.11 20.25
N GLN A 636 -0.49 7.12 19.92
CA GLN A 636 -1.04 6.13 20.85
C GLN A 636 -0.69 4.73 20.35
N ASP A 637 -0.06 3.94 21.19
CA ASP A 637 0.07 2.49 21.00
C ASP A 637 -1.08 1.77 21.69
N ASP A 638 -1.74 0.86 20.97
CA ASP A 638 -2.86 0.06 21.44
C ASP A 638 -2.91 -1.27 20.68
N GLU A 639 -3.00 -2.39 21.39
CA GLU A 639 -3.14 -3.75 20.86
C GLU A 639 -2.18 -4.11 19.70
N GLY A 640 -0.93 -3.66 19.77
CA GLY A 640 0.11 -3.99 18.79
C GLY A 640 0.17 -3.07 17.58
N GLY A 641 -0.56 -1.96 17.59
CA GLY A 641 -0.51 -0.92 16.58
C GLY A 641 -0.22 0.46 17.15
N ASN A 642 0.15 1.39 16.28
CA ASN A 642 0.38 2.80 16.60
C ASN A 642 -0.57 3.66 15.78
N SER A 643 -1.19 4.66 16.42
CA SER A 643 -2.00 5.67 15.77
C SER A 643 -1.39 7.04 16.01
N CYS A 644 -0.96 7.74 14.96
CA CYS A 644 -0.63 9.15 15.06
C CYS A 644 -1.91 9.96 15.27
N LEU A 645 -2.06 10.58 16.43
CA LEU A 645 -3.26 11.33 16.80
C LEU A 645 -3.22 12.77 16.27
N THR A 646 -2.05 13.39 16.28
CA THR A 646 -1.82 14.75 15.75
C THR A 646 -0.34 14.99 15.51
N GLU A 647 -0.03 15.85 14.55
CA GLU A 647 1.32 16.34 14.28
C GLU A 647 1.37 17.87 14.21
N SER A 648 2.55 18.43 14.33
CA SER A 648 2.84 19.85 14.04
C SER A 648 4.27 19.97 13.56
N ILE A 649 4.49 20.77 12.53
CA ILE A 649 5.83 21.00 11.98
C ILE A 649 6.74 21.57 13.07
N TRP A 650 7.79 20.86 13.36
CA TRP A 650 8.80 21.25 14.33
C TRP A 650 10.03 20.35 14.22
N HIS A 651 11.21 20.87 14.52
CA HIS A 651 12.45 20.10 14.51
C HIS A 651 13.28 20.39 15.76
N VAL A 652 14.09 19.42 16.17
CA VAL A 652 15.02 19.57 17.29
C VAL A 652 16.42 19.87 16.79
N GLU A 653 16.99 20.99 17.23
CA GLU A 653 18.37 21.35 16.97
C GLU A 653 19.31 20.69 18.00
N PRO A 654 20.43 20.07 17.57
CA PRO A 654 21.40 19.50 18.51
C PRO A 654 22.00 20.57 19.44
N ASN A 655 22.17 20.20 20.72
CA ASN A 655 22.72 21.02 21.77
C ASN A 655 21.94 22.33 22.08
N MET A 656 20.68 22.41 21.61
CA MET A 656 19.82 23.52 21.96
C MET A 656 18.87 23.10 23.09
N PRO A 657 18.74 23.91 24.18
CA PRO A 657 17.78 23.61 25.24
C PRO A 657 16.36 24.01 24.84
N TYR A 658 15.39 23.16 25.17
CA TYR A 658 13.97 23.40 24.97
C TYR A 658 13.24 23.27 26.30
N HIS A 659 12.35 24.21 26.59
CA HIS A 659 11.43 24.13 27.71
C HIS A 659 10.09 23.58 27.23
N CYS A 660 9.62 22.49 27.83
CA CYS A 660 8.42 21.77 27.43
C CYS A 660 7.40 21.67 28.55
N GLU A 661 6.13 21.72 28.18
CA GLU A 661 4.99 21.46 29.04
C GLU A 661 4.06 20.47 28.35
N LEU A 662 3.84 19.31 28.97
CA LEU A 662 2.81 18.35 28.59
C LEU A 662 1.69 18.42 29.62
N THR A 663 0.49 18.77 29.20
CA THR A 663 -0.70 18.75 30.04
C THR A 663 -1.64 17.66 29.56
N VAL A 664 -2.04 16.79 30.47
CA VAL A 664 -3.06 15.76 30.25
C VAL A 664 -4.21 16.05 31.21
N ASP A 665 -5.39 16.30 30.63
CA ASP A 665 -6.64 16.57 31.34
C ASP A 665 -7.70 15.53 30.93
N GLY A 666 -7.56 14.34 31.47
CA GLY A 666 -8.37 13.19 31.11
C GLY A 666 -8.09 12.74 29.66
N ASP A 667 -9.01 12.99 28.75
CA ASP A 667 -8.91 12.69 27.33
C ASP A 667 -8.26 13.79 26.49
N HIS A 668 -7.94 14.94 27.10
CA HIS A 668 -7.38 16.08 26.39
C HIS A 668 -5.88 16.23 26.66
N ILE A 669 -5.08 16.24 25.61
CA ILE A 669 -3.62 16.34 25.67
C ILE A 669 -3.17 17.63 24.98
N THR A 670 -2.33 18.40 25.66
CA THR A 670 -1.71 19.60 25.11
C THR A 670 -0.19 19.56 25.30
N GLY A 671 0.57 19.70 24.22
CA GLY A 671 2.03 19.81 24.21
C GLY A 671 2.46 21.24 23.86
N LYS A 672 3.31 21.84 24.72
CA LYS A 672 3.92 23.15 24.47
C LYS A 672 5.43 23.06 24.46
N ILE A 673 6.05 23.77 23.54
CA ILE A 673 7.49 23.93 23.42
C ILE A 673 7.83 25.42 23.48
N ASN A 674 8.68 25.82 24.40
CA ASN A 674 9.04 27.22 24.62
C ASN A 674 7.81 28.16 24.78
N GLY A 675 6.75 27.65 25.43
CA GLY A 675 5.51 28.38 25.69
C GLY A 675 4.50 28.40 24.52
N HIS A 676 4.84 27.89 23.34
CA HIS A 676 3.92 27.79 22.20
C HIS A 676 3.26 26.41 22.14
N VAL A 677 1.97 26.36 21.84
CA VAL A 677 1.22 25.12 21.65
C VAL A 677 1.58 24.52 20.28
N PHE A 678 2.11 23.32 20.27
CA PHE A 678 2.36 22.52 19.06
C PHE A 678 1.38 21.39 18.89
N ASN A 679 1.02 20.71 19.97
CA ASN A 679 0.04 19.63 19.92
C ASN A 679 -1.16 19.96 20.82
N ASN A 680 -2.35 19.70 20.32
CA ASN A 680 -3.60 19.89 21.03
C ASN A 680 -4.63 18.93 20.49
N ILE A 681 -4.94 17.85 21.22
CA ILE A 681 -5.78 16.77 20.73
C ILE A 681 -6.66 16.20 21.84
N ARG A 682 -7.86 15.74 21.47
CA ARG A 682 -8.64 14.82 22.29
C ARG A 682 -8.39 13.40 21.81
N ILE A 683 -8.12 12.49 22.77
CA ILE A 683 -7.98 11.07 22.48
C ILE A 683 -9.28 10.56 21.87
N PRO A 684 -9.24 9.83 20.76
CA PRO A 684 -10.43 9.31 20.13
C PRO A 684 -11.26 8.47 21.09
N SER A 685 -12.55 8.75 21.15
CA SER A 685 -13.55 8.04 21.93
C SER A 685 -14.85 8.03 21.16
N GLY A 686 -15.80 7.21 21.55
CA GLY A 686 -17.07 7.13 20.83
C GLY A 686 -18.01 6.12 21.45
N GLU A 687 -18.84 5.55 20.62
CA GLU A 687 -19.81 4.53 21.00
C GLU A 687 -19.76 3.38 19.97
N ILE A 688 -19.82 2.16 20.46
CA ILE A 688 -20.01 0.98 19.63
C ILE A 688 -21.52 0.83 19.44
N ALA A 689 -21.97 1.04 18.22
CA ALA A 689 -23.36 0.85 17.83
C ALA A 689 -23.79 -0.63 18.01
N PRO A 690 -25.07 -0.92 18.31
CA PRO A 690 -25.56 -2.29 18.33
C PRO A 690 -25.40 -2.98 16.96
N LEU A 691 -25.57 -2.22 15.89
CA LEU A 691 -25.25 -2.57 14.50
C LEU A 691 -24.80 -1.29 13.77
N TYR A 692 -23.81 -1.41 12.89
CA TYR A 692 -23.52 -0.38 11.91
C TYR A 692 -24.29 -0.68 10.65
N ILE A 693 -25.04 0.30 10.14
CA ILE A 693 -26.06 0.11 9.12
C ILE A 693 -25.86 1.07 7.97
N ASN A 694 -25.92 0.56 6.74
CA ASN A 694 -26.14 1.38 5.56
C ASN A 694 -27.09 0.67 4.59
N THR A 695 -27.80 1.44 3.78
CA THR A 695 -28.71 0.94 2.75
C THR A 695 -28.40 1.58 1.41
N THR A 696 -28.29 0.74 0.38
CA THR A 696 -27.95 1.19 -0.98
C THR A 696 -28.88 0.53 -2.00
N SER A 697 -28.90 1.06 -3.21
CA SER A 697 -29.63 0.45 -4.34
C SER A 697 -28.77 0.33 -5.59
N ILE A 698 -29.08 -0.66 -6.40
CA ILE A 698 -28.52 -0.83 -7.74
C ILE A 698 -29.55 -1.52 -8.65
N ALA A 699 -29.85 -0.92 -9.80
CA ALA A 699 -30.73 -1.50 -10.82
C ALA A 699 -32.07 -2.02 -10.26
N GLY A 700 -32.67 -1.30 -9.31
CA GLY A 700 -33.95 -1.68 -8.67
C GLY A 700 -33.80 -2.65 -7.48
N HIS A 701 -32.61 -3.17 -7.21
CA HIS A 701 -32.34 -3.97 -6.01
C HIS A 701 -32.02 -3.07 -4.82
N VAL A 702 -32.54 -3.45 -3.65
CA VAL A 702 -32.18 -2.83 -2.35
C VAL A 702 -31.14 -3.72 -1.69
N ILE A 703 -30.07 -3.10 -1.17
CA ILE A 703 -29.01 -3.76 -0.42
C ILE A 703 -29.00 -3.16 0.99
N VAL A 704 -29.25 -4.00 2.00
CA VAL A 704 -29.12 -3.63 3.42
C VAL A 704 -27.83 -4.23 3.96
N LYS A 705 -26.94 -3.41 4.50
CA LYS A 705 -25.63 -3.79 5.02
C LYS A 705 -25.62 -3.63 6.53
N LEU A 706 -25.28 -4.70 7.23
CA LEU A 706 -25.30 -4.78 8.68
C LEU A 706 -23.97 -5.32 9.19
N VAL A 707 -23.30 -4.58 10.07
CA VAL A 707 -22.02 -4.98 10.68
C VAL A 707 -22.18 -5.02 12.18
N ASN A 708 -21.89 -6.17 12.80
CA ASN A 708 -21.92 -6.43 14.24
C ASN A 708 -20.49 -6.69 14.75
N VAL A 709 -19.94 -5.76 15.52
CA VAL A 709 -18.62 -5.89 16.15
C VAL A 709 -18.68 -6.43 17.57
N GLN A 710 -19.88 -6.85 18.05
CA GLN A 710 -20.11 -7.28 19.42
C GLN A 710 -20.19 -8.80 19.55
N ALA A 711 -19.94 -9.30 20.78
CA ALA A 711 -19.98 -10.73 21.12
C ALA A 711 -21.38 -11.36 21.11
N ALA A 712 -22.44 -10.56 21.01
CA ALA A 712 -23.82 -11.04 20.98
C ALA A 712 -24.42 -10.91 19.58
N ALA A 713 -25.11 -11.93 19.12
CA ALA A 713 -25.90 -11.83 17.89
C ALA A 713 -27.04 -10.83 18.06
N GLN A 714 -27.36 -10.10 16.98
CA GLN A 714 -28.40 -9.08 16.95
C GLN A 714 -29.50 -9.51 15.96
N THR A 715 -30.76 -9.49 16.40
CA THR A 715 -31.89 -9.75 15.51
C THR A 715 -32.70 -8.49 15.30
N VAL A 716 -32.95 -8.15 14.05
CA VAL A 716 -33.68 -6.95 13.65
C VAL A 716 -34.77 -7.30 12.63
N GLU A 717 -35.87 -6.56 12.63
CA GLU A 717 -36.83 -6.55 11.52
C GLU A 717 -36.38 -5.49 10.50
N VAL A 718 -36.31 -5.88 9.24
CA VAL A 718 -36.05 -4.95 8.13
C VAL A 718 -37.35 -4.80 7.37
N THR A 719 -37.86 -3.56 7.29
CA THR A 719 -39.09 -3.21 6.58
C THR A 719 -38.83 -2.34 5.36
N GLY A 720 -39.77 -2.25 4.42
CA GLY A 720 -39.59 -1.46 3.18
C GLY A 720 -38.80 -2.20 2.09
N LEU A 721 -38.58 -3.51 2.25
CA LEU A 721 -38.00 -4.37 1.23
C LEU A 721 -39.03 -4.74 0.18
N PRO A 722 -38.70 -4.93 -1.11
CA PRO A 722 -39.58 -5.56 -2.09
C PRO A 722 -40.02 -6.95 -1.64
N ASP A 723 -41.33 -7.27 -1.79
CA ASP A 723 -41.82 -8.62 -1.50
C ASP A 723 -41.22 -9.66 -2.44
N GLY A 724 -40.99 -10.87 -1.93
CA GLY A 724 -40.43 -11.97 -2.70
C GLY A 724 -39.23 -12.61 -2.04
N GLU A 725 -38.26 -13.02 -2.84
CA GLU A 725 -37.01 -13.64 -2.36
C GLU A 725 -35.85 -12.62 -2.32
N ALA A 726 -35.17 -12.58 -1.22
CA ALA A 726 -33.88 -11.87 -1.07
C ALA A 726 -32.72 -12.87 -0.89
N LEU A 727 -31.49 -12.43 -1.17
CA LEU A 727 -30.25 -13.15 -0.88
C LEU A 727 -29.63 -12.57 0.38
N VAL A 728 -29.30 -13.42 1.34
CA VAL A 728 -28.55 -13.05 2.54
C VAL A 728 -27.13 -13.55 2.41
N LEU A 729 -26.17 -12.63 2.44
CA LEU A 729 -24.74 -12.90 2.44
C LEU A 729 -24.23 -12.70 3.86
N THR A 730 -23.70 -13.75 4.47
CA THR A 730 -23.21 -13.72 5.84
C THR A 730 -21.73 -14.04 5.89
N GLN A 731 -20.97 -13.26 6.67
CA GLN A 731 -19.59 -13.53 7.04
C GLN A 731 -19.44 -13.38 8.55
N HIS A 732 -18.82 -14.33 9.22
CA HIS A 732 -18.48 -14.22 10.64
C HIS A 732 -17.33 -15.15 11.01
N ALA A 733 -16.56 -14.77 12.04
CA ALA A 733 -15.50 -15.59 12.62
C ALA A 733 -15.24 -15.16 14.07
N ASP A 734 -14.36 -15.88 14.77
CA ASP A 734 -13.76 -15.39 16.01
C ASP A 734 -12.92 -14.13 15.71
N PRO A 735 -12.93 -13.09 16.56
CA PRO A 735 -12.15 -11.86 16.32
C PRO A 735 -10.65 -12.08 16.10
N THR A 736 -10.09 -13.18 16.63
CA THR A 736 -8.68 -13.55 16.46
C THR A 736 -8.38 -14.38 15.23
N ALA A 737 -9.41 -14.76 14.44
CA ALA A 737 -9.24 -15.57 13.23
C ALA A 737 -8.39 -14.85 12.19
N GLN A 738 -7.47 -15.60 11.58
CA GLN A 738 -6.59 -15.17 10.48
C GLN A 738 -6.55 -16.22 9.39
N ASN A 739 -6.44 -15.77 8.14
CA ASN A 739 -6.13 -16.64 7.02
C ASN A 739 -4.61 -16.90 6.92
N SER A 740 -4.25 -18.04 6.35
CA SER A 740 -2.86 -18.44 6.10
C SER A 740 -2.80 -19.41 4.91
N PHE A 741 -1.60 -19.79 4.45
CA PHE A 741 -1.48 -20.85 3.41
C PHE A 741 -2.08 -22.18 3.84
N ALA A 742 -1.98 -22.55 5.12
CA ALA A 742 -2.56 -23.80 5.64
C ALA A 742 -4.09 -23.68 5.84
N HIS A 743 -4.58 -22.49 6.13
CA HIS A 743 -5.98 -22.20 6.38
C HIS A 743 -6.36 -20.91 5.63
N PRO A 744 -6.56 -20.99 4.30
CA PRO A 744 -6.76 -19.79 3.47
C PRO A 744 -8.17 -19.19 3.58
N ASP A 745 -9.08 -19.84 4.30
CA ASP A 745 -10.48 -19.46 4.43
C ASP A 745 -11.00 -19.83 5.84
N THR A 746 -10.72 -18.97 6.81
CA THR A 746 -11.14 -19.17 8.22
C THR A 746 -12.46 -18.49 8.54
N VAL A 747 -12.92 -17.56 7.69
CA VAL A 747 -14.19 -16.85 7.86
C VAL A 747 -15.32 -17.73 7.39
N MET A 748 -16.31 -17.94 8.24
CA MET A 748 -17.56 -18.62 7.86
C MET A 748 -18.35 -17.75 6.90
N LYS A 749 -18.60 -18.27 5.70
CA LYS A 749 -19.34 -17.58 4.63
C LYS A 749 -20.59 -18.38 4.27
N ALA A 750 -21.71 -17.71 4.18
CA ALA A 750 -22.97 -18.33 3.78
C ALA A 750 -23.77 -17.42 2.83
N GLU A 751 -24.40 -18.05 1.86
CA GLU A 751 -25.40 -17.41 1.00
C GLU A 751 -26.72 -18.19 1.20
N THR A 752 -27.73 -17.50 1.70
CA THR A 752 -29.02 -18.14 2.00
C THR A 752 -30.20 -17.35 1.44
N PRO A 753 -31.24 -18.01 0.92
CA PRO A 753 -32.43 -17.32 0.51
C PRO A 753 -33.25 -16.85 1.74
N LEU A 754 -33.88 -15.69 1.61
CA LEU A 754 -34.74 -15.09 2.62
C LEU A 754 -36.09 -14.70 1.98
N GLY A 755 -37.17 -15.14 2.54
CA GLY A 755 -38.50 -14.68 2.13
C GLY A 755 -38.84 -13.32 2.72
N VAL A 756 -39.22 -12.38 1.88
CA VAL A 756 -39.77 -11.07 2.27
C VAL A 756 -41.29 -11.11 2.08
N VAL A 757 -42.03 -10.85 3.15
CA VAL A 757 -43.50 -10.90 3.14
C VAL A 757 -44.05 -9.62 3.77
N ASN A 758 -45.01 -8.98 3.10
CA ASN A 758 -45.55 -7.68 3.51
C ASN A 758 -44.42 -6.63 3.71
N HIS A 759 -43.46 -6.62 2.79
CA HIS A 759 -42.30 -5.73 2.81
C HIS A 759 -41.40 -5.89 4.06
N THR A 760 -41.45 -7.03 4.75
CA THR A 760 -40.75 -7.25 6.04
C THR A 760 -39.99 -8.57 6.03
N ALA A 761 -38.80 -8.58 6.62
CA ALA A 761 -38.04 -9.78 6.89
C ALA A 761 -37.31 -9.65 8.24
N SER A 762 -37.19 -10.77 8.96
CA SER A 762 -36.39 -10.85 10.19
C SER A 762 -34.98 -11.32 9.86
N ILE A 763 -33.98 -10.56 10.30
CA ILE A 763 -32.55 -10.77 10.03
C ILE A 763 -31.81 -10.97 11.34
N THR A 764 -31.03 -12.05 11.44
CA THR A 764 -30.08 -12.23 12.56
C THR A 764 -28.67 -12.01 12.07
N VAL A 765 -27.98 -11.01 12.63
CA VAL A 765 -26.56 -10.75 12.40
C VAL A 765 -25.77 -11.49 13.47
N PRO A 766 -24.91 -12.46 13.11
CA PRO A 766 -24.12 -13.20 14.10
C PRO A 766 -23.25 -12.30 14.97
N ALA A 767 -22.85 -12.81 16.13
CA ALA A 767 -21.76 -12.20 16.89
C ALA A 767 -20.53 -12.05 15.99
N TYR A 768 -19.87 -10.89 16.05
CA TYR A 768 -18.71 -10.59 15.23
C TYR A 768 -18.94 -10.88 13.74
N GLY A 769 -20.07 -10.41 13.19
CA GLY A 769 -20.52 -10.79 11.86
C GLY A 769 -20.94 -9.63 10.98
N ILE A 770 -20.95 -9.91 9.68
CA ILE A 770 -21.43 -9.01 8.63
C ILE A 770 -22.55 -9.72 7.89
N VAL A 771 -23.65 -9.02 7.65
CA VAL A 771 -24.77 -9.51 6.85
C VAL A 771 -25.16 -8.48 5.81
N PHE A 772 -25.17 -8.89 4.54
CA PHE A 772 -25.79 -8.11 3.47
C PHE A 772 -27.07 -8.80 3.01
N VAL A 773 -28.16 -8.07 2.95
CA VAL A 773 -29.43 -8.52 2.40
C VAL A 773 -29.66 -7.84 1.08
N VAL A 774 -29.73 -8.63 0.01
CA VAL A 774 -29.92 -8.15 -1.35
C VAL A 774 -31.29 -8.57 -1.83
N SER A 775 -32.23 -7.63 -1.96
CA SER A 775 -33.55 -7.92 -2.51
C SER A 775 -33.44 -8.29 -3.98
N ARG A 776 -34.30 -9.20 -4.44
CA ARG A 776 -34.46 -9.41 -5.89
C ARG A 776 -35.56 -8.46 -6.36
N GLY A 777 -35.18 -7.43 -7.14
CA GLY A 777 -36.15 -6.57 -7.81
C GLY A 777 -37.09 -7.39 -8.72
N GLU A 778 -38.29 -6.92 -8.92
CA GLU A 778 -39.16 -7.47 -9.98
C GLU A 778 -38.43 -7.37 -11.32
N LYS A 779 -38.37 -8.46 -12.08
CA LYS A 779 -37.73 -8.54 -13.40
C LYS A 779 -38.45 -7.65 -14.41
#